data_a9abf58fffe63e902a7788ecf0c4fbf4
#
_entry.id   a9abf58fffe63e902a7788ecf0c4fbf4
#
_cell.length_a   1.000
_cell.length_b   1.000
_cell.length_c   1.000
_cell.angle_alpha   90.00
_cell.angle_beta   90.00
_cell.angle_gamma   90.00
#
_symmetry.space_group_name_H-M   'P 1'
#
loop_
_entity.id
_entity.type
_entity.pdbx_description
1 polymer ?
#
loop_
_entity_poly.entity_id
_entity_poly.type
_entity_poly.pdbx_seq_one_letter_code
_entity_poly.pdbx_strand_id
1 'polypeptide(L)'
;MLGVTWTDAAARLGGTVEVRTRSAESGTWSAWLRLDGDSGQGESGAARGGTEPAWVGPSDGVEARLRAEDGATSDRLPAGLRLDMIDPGTGRAAAMEPAAFAVEESPAPAEATGPSEPAGGQTASPGPGGAEADPEEPGAEGTPGEPESGVSAAPSGTPVPSATPSGTPAPSVTVSGSPSPTPTVSVPPGPPSGVPQPPITPRADWGADESISPEEPGYLPGGRIKAVVVHHTAESNGYTCEQAPAVVRGIYAYHVQQLGWKDIGYNFLVDKCGTVYEGRKGGVDRPVLGAHAYGFNSETTGISVLGAYTDTAPSQAAMASVAQVAAWKLGQYGVDPAGTTTLTAGASGRSHAGRTWESGARLTFPAVHGHRDGYNTQCPGDAFYGRLGTVRSWAAGPVTGLAVRSVTGAGLSGTTYYTRAGITVNWATGTPSSFVSRYEVLVDGKPAASAAATAASAEVTLAAGTHQVAVRAVHQSGRTATTPAATVVAETTAPGFSTMPNLALRTGTVDTAAVPLTLRWKATDNAALKEVRLTAPVTRTYGPTTYVASHTARSGAATTWKATARDQAGNARSASVTGTPVILQETAAARSGAWSTRSSSGYLGGRSYSSTAGNASLTWTFTGRSAAWVVSRASGSGQAHVYVDGVRAATVDLKSATTRYRDAIWTRTWSTSAKHTVKIVVVGTKGRPTVTTDGLVYLR
;
A
#
# COMPACT_ATOMS: atom_id res chain seq x y z
N MET A 1 18.57 -32.43 -17.50
CA MET A 1 18.71 -32.52 -16.03
C MET A 1 20.00 -33.22 -15.66
N LEU A 2 20.60 -32.91 -14.54
CA LEU A 2 21.82 -33.54 -14.03
C LEU A 2 21.65 -33.82 -12.53
N GLY A 3 21.89 -35.05 -12.11
CA GLY A 3 21.92 -35.43 -10.70
C GLY A 3 23.14 -36.32 -10.40
N VAL A 4 23.38 -36.58 -9.12
CA VAL A 4 24.44 -37.47 -8.64
C VAL A 4 23.80 -38.55 -7.77
N THR A 5 24.05 -39.82 -8.10
CA THR A 5 23.53 -40.94 -7.33
C THR A 5 24.64 -41.83 -6.80
N TRP A 6 24.35 -42.64 -5.76
CA TRP A 6 25.25 -43.63 -5.18
C TRP A 6 24.49 -44.90 -4.74
N THR A 7 25.19 -46.02 -4.57
CA THR A 7 24.56 -47.35 -4.40
C THR A 7 23.85 -47.52 -3.06
N ASP A 8 24.31 -46.95 -1.99
CA ASP A 8 23.67 -47.09 -0.67
C ASP A 8 22.71 -45.94 -0.42
N ALA A 9 21.41 -46.19 -0.54
CA ALA A 9 20.37 -45.19 -0.30
C ALA A 9 20.39 -44.57 1.12
N ALA A 10 20.98 -45.25 2.09
CA ALA A 10 21.12 -44.75 3.46
C ALA A 10 22.42 -43.97 3.71
N ALA A 11 23.36 -44.04 2.78
CA ALA A 11 24.66 -43.34 2.89
C ALA A 11 24.44 -41.84 2.74
N ARG A 12 25.07 -41.05 3.62
CA ARG A 12 25.08 -39.58 3.58
C ARG A 12 26.42 -39.10 3.05
N LEU A 13 26.37 -38.04 2.26
CA LEU A 13 27.57 -37.37 1.79
C LEU A 13 28.18 -36.54 2.93
N GLY A 14 29.48 -36.66 3.16
CA GLY A 14 30.23 -35.87 4.11
C GLY A 14 30.59 -34.46 3.59
N GLY A 15 29.71 -33.84 2.80
CA GLY A 15 29.95 -32.54 2.17
C GLY A 15 28.94 -32.21 1.10
N THR A 16 29.19 -31.14 0.38
CA THR A 16 28.31 -30.64 -0.69
C THR A 16 28.82 -31.10 -2.06
N VAL A 17 27.93 -31.64 -2.87
CA VAL A 17 28.22 -31.90 -4.32
C VAL A 17 28.05 -30.59 -5.07
N GLU A 18 29.08 -30.19 -5.80
CA GLU A 18 29.01 -29.08 -6.74
C GLU A 18 29.26 -29.61 -8.17
N VAL A 19 28.45 -29.15 -9.09
CA VAL A 19 28.56 -29.51 -10.51
C VAL A 19 28.65 -28.25 -11.37
N ARG A 20 29.27 -28.34 -12.52
CA ARG A 20 29.14 -27.34 -13.60
C ARG A 20 29.04 -28.05 -14.94
N THR A 21 28.38 -27.40 -15.87
CA THR A 21 28.15 -27.97 -17.20
C THR A 21 28.67 -27.02 -18.28
N ARG A 22 29.03 -27.61 -19.42
CA ARG A 22 29.37 -26.86 -20.61
C ARG A 22 28.16 -26.84 -21.54
N SER A 23 27.70 -25.63 -21.89
CA SER A 23 26.60 -25.46 -22.82
C SER A 23 26.91 -26.05 -24.19
N ALA A 24 26.03 -26.88 -24.68
CA ALA A 24 26.14 -27.46 -26.03
C ALA A 24 26.00 -26.40 -27.14
N GLU A 25 25.33 -25.28 -26.85
CA GLU A 25 25.11 -24.18 -27.79
C GLU A 25 26.29 -23.21 -27.84
N SER A 26 26.80 -22.76 -26.69
CA SER A 26 27.83 -21.73 -26.59
C SER A 26 29.23 -22.26 -26.33
N GLY A 27 29.36 -23.51 -25.93
CA GLY A 27 30.63 -24.13 -25.51
C GLY A 27 31.21 -23.59 -24.22
N THR A 28 30.48 -22.71 -23.50
CA THR A 28 30.93 -22.06 -22.26
C THR A 28 30.57 -22.89 -21.02
N TRP A 29 31.46 -22.88 -20.02
CA TRP A 29 31.17 -23.50 -18.73
C TRP A 29 30.28 -22.59 -17.86
N SER A 30 29.31 -23.22 -17.17
CA SER A 30 28.50 -22.56 -16.16
C SER A 30 29.34 -22.25 -14.91
N ALA A 31 28.79 -21.39 -14.02
CA ALA A 31 29.22 -21.35 -12.64
C ALA A 31 28.99 -22.70 -11.95
N TRP A 32 29.70 -22.94 -10.83
CA TRP A 32 29.45 -24.13 -10.00
C TRP A 32 28.06 -24.03 -9.35
N LEU A 33 27.27 -25.07 -9.55
CA LEU A 33 25.93 -25.27 -9.00
C LEU A 33 26.02 -26.26 -7.85
N ARG A 34 25.49 -25.93 -6.70
CA ARG A 34 25.38 -26.84 -5.57
C ARG A 34 24.17 -27.76 -5.79
N LEU A 35 24.37 -29.05 -5.60
CA LEU A 35 23.28 -30.01 -5.54
C LEU A 35 22.95 -30.32 -4.09
N ASP A 36 21.67 -30.30 -3.74
CA ASP A 36 21.21 -30.67 -2.42
C ASP A 36 21.27 -32.21 -2.27
N GLY A 37 22.01 -32.70 -1.27
CA GLY A 37 22.27 -34.11 -1.05
C GLY A 37 21.14 -34.86 -0.33
N ASP A 38 19.91 -34.40 -0.44
CA ASP A 38 18.79 -34.75 0.45
C ASP A 38 17.96 -35.97 0.02
N SER A 39 18.48 -36.81 -0.87
CA SER A 39 17.76 -37.99 -1.36
C SER A 39 17.48 -39.08 -0.32
N GLY A 40 17.90 -38.92 0.93
CA GLY A 40 17.47 -39.78 2.05
C GLY A 40 15.97 -39.65 2.36
N GLN A 41 15.24 -38.85 1.63
CA GLN A 41 13.82 -38.53 1.74
C GLN A 41 12.92 -39.47 0.93
N GLY A 42 13.48 -40.31 0.11
CA GLY A 42 12.80 -41.15 -0.84
C GLY A 42 11.84 -42.16 -0.23
N GLU A 43 11.18 -42.88 -1.06
CA GLU A 43 10.36 -44.01 -0.67
C GLU A 43 11.19 -45.06 0.06
N SER A 44 10.59 -45.72 1.05
CA SER A 44 11.14 -46.93 1.62
C SER A 44 11.37 -47.96 0.50
N GLY A 45 12.62 -48.35 0.29
CA GLY A 45 13.00 -49.25 -0.81
C GLY A 45 13.60 -48.58 -2.04
N ALA A 46 13.96 -47.29 -1.94
CA ALA A 46 14.75 -46.63 -3.00
C ALA A 46 15.98 -47.44 -3.36
N ALA A 47 16.21 -47.63 -4.65
CA ALA A 47 17.32 -48.45 -5.14
C ALA A 47 18.69 -47.76 -4.94
N ARG A 48 18.72 -46.45 -4.89
CA ARG A 48 19.93 -45.62 -4.80
C ARG A 48 19.68 -44.39 -3.95
N GLY A 49 20.73 -43.90 -3.31
CA GLY A 49 20.78 -42.51 -2.80
C GLY A 49 21.19 -41.56 -3.91
N GLY A 50 20.89 -40.27 -3.73
CA GLY A 50 21.26 -39.26 -4.72
C GLY A 50 21.05 -37.85 -4.23
N THR A 51 21.39 -36.86 -5.04
CA THR A 51 21.08 -35.43 -4.83
C THR A 51 19.71 -35.12 -5.45
N GLU A 52 19.15 -33.97 -5.14
CA GLU A 52 18.15 -33.39 -6.01
C GLU A 52 18.75 -33.10 -7.38
N PRO A 53 18.01 -33.35 -8.50
CA PRO A 53 18.53 -33.12 -9.84
C PRO A 53 18.42 -31.65 -10.22
N ALA A 54 19.39 -31.12 -10.97
CA ALA A 54 19.41 -29.75 -11.42
C ALA A 54 19.11 -29.63 -12.93
N TRP A 55 18.35 -28.58 -13.28
CA TRP A 55 18.19 -28.15 -14.67
C TRP A 55 19.43 -27.41 -15.14
N VAL A 56 20.10 -27.97 -16.15
CA VAL A 56 21.35 -27.39 -16.68
C VAL A 56 21.24 -27.01 -18.16
N GLY A 57 20.06 -27.20 -18.76
CA GLY A 57 19.87 -27.00 -20.20
C GLY A 57 20.65 -28.00 -21.07
N PRO A 58 20.66 -27.82 -22.41
CA PRO A 58 21.47 -28.60 -23.33
C PRO A 58 22.96 -28.46 -23.00
N SER A 59 23.60 -29.55 -22.61
CA SER A 59 25.00 -29.57 -22.17
C SER A 59 25.74 -30.76 -22.76
N ASP A 60 26.99 -30.54 -23.16
CA ASP A 60 27.87 -31.55 -23.76
C ASP A 60 29.10 -31.88 -22.91
N GLY A 61 29.21 -31.28 -21.75
CA GLY A 61 30.26 -31.52 -20.76
C GLY A 61 29.78 -31.32 -19.36
N VAL A 62 30.28 -32.10 -18.41
CA VAL A 62 29.96 -31.98 -16.96
C VAL A 62 31.24 -32.19 -16.15
N GLU A 63 31.39 -31.41 -15.10
CA GLU A 63 32.34 -31.59 -14.02
C GLU A 63 31.61 -31.61 -12.68
N ALA A 64 32.07 -32.49 -11.78
CA ALA A 64 31.56 -32.56 -10.41
C ALA A 64 32.70 -32.58 -9.41
N ARG A 65 32.48 -32.02 -8.25
CA ARG A 65 33.38 -32.11 -7.11
C ARG A 65 32.57 -32.25 -5.82
N LEU A 66 33.16 -32.89 -4.83
CA LEU A 66 32.65 -32.96 -3.48
C LEU A 66 33.48 -32.02 -2.62
N ARG A 67 32.80 -31.05 -1.97
CA ARG A 67 33.43 -30.13 -1.04
C ARG A 67 32.95 -30.48 0.38
N ALA A 68 33.91 -30.84 1.26
CA ALA A 68 33.63 -31.10 2.67
C ALA A 68 33.17 -29.81 3.39
N GLU A 69 32.55 -29.96 4.57
CA GLU A 69 32.03 -28.80 5.37
C GLU A 69 33.13 -27.81 5.77
N ASP A 70 34.39 -28.28 5.91
CA ASP A 70 35.56 -27.45 6.18
C ASP A 70 36.15 -26.75 4.94
N GLY A 71 35.52 -26.94 3.77
CA GLY A 71 35.93 -26.37 2.50
C GLY A 71 37.00 -27.17 1.74
N ALA A 72 37.51 -28.26 2.31
CA ALA A 72 38.46 -29.15 1.65
C ALA A 72 37.72 -30.02 0.58
N THR A 73 38.43 -30.43 -0.43
CA THR A 73 37.92 -31.45 -1.38
C THR A 73 38.08 -32.82 -0.72
N SER A 74 36.99 -33.61 -0.63
CA SER A 74 37.04 -34.95 -0.11
C SER A 74 37.38 -35.95 -1.22
N ASP A 75 38.33 -36.87 -0.98
CA ASP A 75 38.65 -38.03 -1.79
C ASP A 75 37.80 -39.25 -1.43
N ARG A 76 37.01 -39.19 -0.34
CA ARG A 76 36.07 -40.22 0.10
C ARG A 76 34.71 -40.03 -0.53
N LEU A 77 34.47 -40.67 -1.61
CA LEU A 77 33.17 -40.68 -2.31
C LEU A 77 32.36 -41.91 -1.87
N PRO A 78 31.02 -41.82 -1.76
CA PRO A 78 30.17 -42.99 -1.59
C PRO A 78 30.40 -44.04 -2.69
N ALA A 79 30.27 -45.33 -2.34
CA ALA A 79 30.42 -46.42 -3.29
C ALA A 79 29.39 -46.30 -4.43
N GLY A 80 29.85 -46.49 -5.65
CA GLY A 80 29.01 -46.41 -6.85
C GLY A 80 28.45 -45.04 -7.14
N LEU A 81 29.17 -43.98 -6.77
CA LEU A 81 28.82 -42.61 -7.16
C LEU A 81 28.80 -42.50 -8.70
N ARG A 82 27.74 -41.93 -9.22
CA ARG A 82 27.48 -41.75 -10.65
C ARG A 82 26.88 -40.37 -10.92
N LEU A 83 27.28 -39.78 -12.04
CA LEU A 83 26.63 -38.61 -12.62
C LEU A 83 25.53 -39.06 -13.55
N ASP A 84 24.31 -38.65 -13.30
CA ASP A 84 23.14 -39.01 -14.07
C ASP A 84 22.66 -37.82 -14.89
N MET A 85 22.87 -37.92 -16.21
CA MET A 85 22.36 -36.95 -17.20
C MET A 85 21.03 -37.48 -17.73
N ILE A 86 20.00 -36.66 -17.69
CA ILE A 86 18.65 -37.03 -18.10
C ILE A 86 18.17 -36.07 -19.17
N ASP A 87 17.80 -36.67 -20.32
CA ASP A 87 17.04 -35.95 -21.34
C ASP A 87 15.55 -36.00 -20.97
N PRO A 88 14.92 -34.86 -20.68
CA PRO A 88 13.51 -34.82 -20.33
C PRO A 88 12.58 -35.04 -21.52
N GLY A 89 13.14 -35.30 -22.72
CA GLY A 89 12.40 -35.48 -23.96
C GLY A 89 11.67 -34.23 -24.45
N THR A 90 11.17 -34.33 -25.67
CA THR A 90 10.31 -33.29 -26.28
C THR A 90 8.84 -33.67 -26.12
N GLY A 91 8.33 -33.77 -24.89
CA GLY A 91 6.89 -34.04 -24.69
C GLY A 91 6.05 -33.03 -25.48
N ARG A 92 4.97 -33.49 -26.13
CA ARG A 92 3.97 -32.57 -26.68
C ARG A 92 3.29 -31.86 -25.50
N ALA A 93 3.82 -30.71 -25.13
CA ALA A 93 3.05 -29.79 -24.30
C ALA A 93 1.85 -29.36 -25.15
N ALA A 94 0.62 -29.62 -24.67
CA ALA A 94 -0.56 -28.94 -25.18
C ALA A 94 -0.31 -27.44 -25.03
N ALA A 95 -0.80 -26.63 -25.98
CA ALA A 95 -0.68 -25.19 -25.87
C ALA A 95 -1.27 -24.74 -24.52
N MET A 96 -0.37 -24.39 -23.59
CA MET A 96 -0.78 -23.97 -22.24
C MET A 96 -1.41 -22.60 -22.36
N GLU A 97 -2.67 -22.47 -21.91
CA GLU A 97 -3.20 -21.14 -21.62
C GLU A 97 -2.34 -20.50 -20.50
N PRO A 98 -1.91 -19.25 -20.67
CA PRO A 98 -1.20 -18.56 -19.58
C PRO A 98 -2.05 -18.65 -18.33
N ALA A 99 -1.44 -19.02 -17.21
CA ALA A 99 -2.10 -19.01 -15.92
C ALA A 99 -2.81 -17.65 -15.74
N ALA A 100 -4.11 -17.65 -15.45
CA ALA A 100 -4.97 -16.47 -15.38
C ALA A 100 -4.64 -15.51 -14.23
N PHE A 101 -3.39 -15.43 -13.86
CA PHE A 101 -2.83 -14.59 -12.79
C PHE A 101 -1.77 -13.65 -13.36
N ALA A 102 -2.22 -12.70 -14.20
CA ALA A 102 -1.45 -11.48 -14.39
C ALA A 102 -1.48 -10.72 -13.05
N VAL A 103 -0.45 -10.91 -12.24
CA VAL A 103 -0.16 -10.01 -11.15
C VAL A 103 0.39 -8.75 -11.82
N GLU A 104 -0.44 -7.73 -11.98
CA GLU A 104 0.09 -6.41 -12.31
C GLU A 104 1.07 -6.03 -11.20
N GLU A 105 2.36 -6.01 -11.53
CA GLU A 105 3.35 -5.36 -10.67
C GLU A 105 2.89 -3.93 -10.48
N SER A 106 2.48 -3.59 -9.27
CA SER A 106 2.32 -2.19 -8.87
C SER A 106 3.65 -1.50 -9.13
N PRO A 107 3.70 -0.45 -9.94
CA PRO A 107 4.94 0.28 -10.13
C PRO A 107 5.45 0.75 -8.77
N ALA A 108 6.72 0.52 -8.52
CA ALA A 108 7.42 1.07 -7.37
C ALA A 108 7.12 2.57 -7.28
N PRO A 109 6.92 3.14 -6.07
CA PRO A 109 6.68 4.57 -5.93
C PRO A 109 7.82 5.32 -6.61
N ALA A 110 7.50 6.14 -7.61
CA ALA A 110 8.45 7.06 -8.22
C ALA A 110 9.02 7.93 -7.10
N GLU A 111 10.34 7.88 -6.91
CA GLU A 111 11.05 8.82 -6.06
C GLU A 111 10.72 10.23 -6.56
N ALA A 112 10.15 11.02 -5.67
CA ALA A 112 9.92 12.44 -5.91
C ALA A 112 11.27 13.11 -6.09
N THR A 113 11.61 13.46 -7.33
CA THR A 113 12.72 14.37 -7.63
C THR A 113 12.37 15.74 -7.07
N GLY A 114 12.94 16.07 -5.92
CA GLY A 114 12.96 17.41 -5.37
C GLY A 114 13.83 18.33 -6.24
N PRO A 115 13.54 19.63 -6.29
CA PRO A 115 14.31 20.56 -7.09
C PRO A 115 15.72 20.75 -6.54
N SER A 116 16.68 20.71 -7.46
CA SER A 116 18.11 20.98 -7.24
C SER A 116 18.32 22.39 -6.71
N GLU A 117 18.97 22.52 -5.55
CA GLU A 117 19.62 23.77 -5.12
C GLU A 117 21.15 23.70 -5.40
N PRO A 118 21.79 24.83 -5.70
CA PRO A 118 23.18 24.85 -6.13
C PRO A 118 24.19 24.80 -4.97
N ALA A 119 25.33 24.20 -5.28
CA ALA A 119 26.47 23.97 -4.42
C ALA A 119 27.10 25.26 -3.85
N GLY A 120 27.56 25.17 -2.61
CA GLY A 120 28.45 26.18 -2.01
C GLY A 120 28.97 25.83 -0.61
N GLY A 121 30.25 25.39 -0.53
CA GLY A 121 31.14 25.76 0.58
C GLY A 121 31.26 24.81 1.75
N GLN A 122 32.42 24.14 1.79
CA GLN A 122 33.09 23.41 2.90
C GLN A 122 33.11 24.18 4.23
N THR A 123 33.02 23.48 5.39
CA THR A 123 34.13 23.34 6.36
C THR A 123 33.75 22.50 7.58
N ALA A 124 34.61 21.52 7.84
CA ALA A 124 35.14 21.01 9.15
C ALA A 124 34.22 20.66 10.33
N SER A 125 34.35 19.38 10.69
CA SER A 125 34.19 18.75 12.03
C SER A 125 35.07 19.39 13.11
N PRO A 126 34.78 19.25 14.46
CA PRO A 126 35.04 17.99 15.17
C PRO A 126 34.05 17.66 16.32
N GLY A 127 33.93 16.35 16.66
CA GLY A 127 33.40 15.88 17.94
C GLY A 127 34.40 16.12 19.10
N PRO A 128 34.24 15.54 20.31
CA PRO A 128 33.51 14.36 20.73
C PRO A 128 32.88 14.45 22.16
N GLY A 129 32.29 13.33 22.62
CA GLY A 129 32.17 13.01 24.07
C GLY A 129 30.74 13.08 24.62
N GLY A 130 30.29 12.04 25.22
CA GLY A 130 30.45 11.38 26.42
C GLY A 130 29.11 10.90 26.94
N ALA A 131 29.01 9.63 27.15
CA ALA A 131 28.84 8.91 28.41
C ALA A 131 27.44 8.93 29.10
N GLU A 132 26.95 7.68 29.27
CA GLU A 132 26.33 7.07 30.49
C GLU A 132 24.99 7.56 31.00
N ALA A 133 24.01 6.66 31.08
CA ALA A 133 23.68 5.88 32.28
C ALA A 133 22.39 5.08 32.12
N ASP A 134 22.50 3.76 32.31
CA ASP A 134 21.48 2.86 32.82
C ASP A 134 21.21 3.23 34.32
N PRO A 135 20.02 3.05 34.89
CA PRO A 135 19.91 2.00 35.88
C PRO A 135 18.57 1.25 36.01
N GLU A 136 18.74 -0.05 36.29
CA GLU A 136 18.14 -0.84 37.39
C GLU A 136 16.68 -1.32 37.35
N GLU A 137 16.60 -2.64 37.27
CA GLU A 137 15.57 -3.48 37.93
C GLU A 137 15.59 -3.30 39.47
N PRO A 138 14.48 -3.65 40.14
CA PRO A 138 14.46 -4.78 41.04
C PRO A 138 13.15 -5.59 40.91
N GLY A 139 13.09 -6.92 40.99
CA GLY A 139 13.61 -7.81 41.98
C GLY A 139 12.50 -8.46 42.77
N ALA A 140 12.29 -9.74 42.51
CA ALA A 140 12.05 -10.86 43.43
C ALA A 140 10.74 -11.07 44.25
N GLU A 141 10.41 -12.35 44.25
CA GLU A 141 9.79 -13.21 45.30
C GLU A 141 8.28 -13.40 45.29
N GLY A 142 7.83 -14.64 45.15
CA GLY A 142 7.53 -15.61 46.10
C GLY A 142 6.64 -16.76 45.61
N THR A 143 7.15 -17.96 45.54
CA THR A 143 6.44 -19.24 45.74
C THR A 143 6.15 -19.40 47.24
N PRO A 144 5.22 -20.26 47.73
CA PRO A 144 5.08 -21.67 47.44
C PRO A 144 3.65 -22.25 47.61
N GLY A 145 3.46 -23.55 47.29
CA GLY A 145 2.44 -24.35 47.93
C GLY A 145 1.80 -25.48 47.13
N GLU A 146 2.43 -26.63 47.05
CA GLU A 146 1.72 -27.91 46.96
C GLU A 146 1.09 -28.27 48.32
N PRO A 147 0.07 -29.16 48.40
CA PRO A 147 0.40 -30.54 48.63
C PRO A 147 -0.53 -31.60 47.97
N GLU A 148 0.11 -32.67 47.64
CA GLU A 148 -0.16 -34.11 47.81
C GLU A 148 -1.58 -34.65 48.05
N SER A 149 -1.83 -35.73 47.33
CA SER A 149 -1.99 -37.17 47.71
C SER A 149 -3.33 -37.79 47.37
N GLY A 150 -3.26 -39.04 46.86
CA GLY A 150 -4.40 -39.95 46.80
C GLY A 150 -4.21 -41.16 45.89
N VAL A 151 -3.59 -42.15 46.45
CA VAL A 151 -3.27 -43.52 46.04
C VAL A 151 -4.48 -44.41 45.77
N SER A 152 -4.25 -45.49 44.98
CA SER A 152 -4.86 -46.86 45.08
C SER A 152 -5.68 -47.25 43.85
N ALA A 153 -5.55 -48.35 43.20
CA ALA A 153 -4.98 -49.65 43.24
C ALA A 153 -5.60 -50.46 42.09
N ALA A 154 -4.81 -51.30 41.49
CA ALA A 154 -5.28 -52.33 40.57
C ALA A 154 -5.96 -53.50 41.31
N PRO A 155 -6.66 -54.43 40.64
CA PRO A 155 -6.07 -55.75 40.57
C PRO A 155 -6.18 -56.49 39.21
N SER A 156 -5.28 -57.42 39.11
CA SER A 156 -4.97 -58.49 38.18
C SER A 156 -6.10 -59.48 37.88
N GLY A 157 -5.97 -60.17 36.75
CA GLY A 157 -6.72 -61.36 36.41
C GLY A 157 -6.48 -61.91 35.00
N THR A 158 -5.47 -62.73 34.84
CA THR A 158 -5.35 -63.79 33.81
C THR A 158 -6.18 -65.05 34.23
N PRO A 159 -6.49 -66.04 33.37
CA PRO A 159 -5.63 -66.73 32.40
C PRO A 159 -6.29 -67.25 31.09
N VAL A 160 -5.43 -67.72 30.21
CA VAL A 160 -5.64 -68.55 29.02
C VAL A 160 -6.26 -69.92 29.35
N PRO A 161 -6.92 -70.60 28.31
CA PRO A 161 -6.32 -71.87 27.89
C PRO A 161 -6.21 -72.04 26.36
N SER A 162 -5.11 -72.68 25.96
CA SER A 162 -4.84 -73.39 24.75
C SER A 162 -5.80 -74.55 24.50
N ALA A 163 -6.11 -74.78 23.22
CA ALA A 163 -6.42 -76.14 22.71
C ALA A 163 -6.15 -76.16 21.17
N THR A 164 -5.15 -76.90 20.84
CA THR A 164 -5.00 -77.52 19.51
C THR A 164 -5.78 -78.85 19.55
N PRO A 165 -6.39 -79.32 18.43
CA PRO A 165 -5.91 -80.56 17.86
C PRO A 165 -5.85 -80.64 16.34
N SER A 166 -4.96 -81.47 15.92
CA SER A 166 -4.65 -82.08 14.63
C SER A 166 -5.87 -82.70 13.89
N GLY A 167 -5.74 -82.76 12.58
CA GLY A 167 -6.52 -83.72 11.79
C GLY A 167 -6.52 -83.51 10.28
N THR A 168 -5.50 -84.02 9.61
CA THR A 168 -5.41 -84.83 8.35
C THR A 168 -6.17 -84.43 7.04
N PRO A 169 -5.67 -84.84 5.85
CA PRO A 169 -5.63 -84.06 4.62
C PRO A 169 -6.58 -84.55 3.50
N ALA A 170 -6.61 -83.68 2.47
CA ALA A 170 -6.93 -83.88 1.04
C ALA A 170 -8.42 -83.89 0.61
N PRO A 171 -8.80 -83.54 -0.64
CA PRO A 171 -8.00 -83.79 -1.86
C PRO A 171 -7.82 -82.51 -2.74
N SER A 172 -6.79 -82.60 -3.58
CA SER A 172 -6.53 -81.70 -4.68
C SER A 172 -7.67 -81.60 -5.71
N VAL A 173 -8.15 -80.37 -5.93
CA VAL A 173 -8.93 -80.06 -7.14
C VAL A 173 -8.19 -78.99 -7.88
N THR A 174 -7.61 -79.33 -9.00
CA THR A 174 -7.04 -78.42 -9.97
C THR A 174 -8.17 -77.63 -10.63
N VAL A 175 -8.30 -76.37 -10.28
CA VAL A 175 -9.16 -75.44 -11.03
C VAL A 175 -8.23 -74.41 -11.67
N SER A 176 -8.07 -74.56 -12.95
CA SER A 176 -7.53 -73.55 -13.84
C SER A 176 -8.54 -72.41 -13.91
N GLY A 177 -8.32 -71.36 -13.10
CA GLY A 177 -9.09 -70.14 -13.11
C GLY A 177 -8.14 -69.01 -13.50
N SER A 178 -8.37 -68.38 -14.64
CA SER A 178 -7.80 -67.08 -14.99
C SER A 178 -7.90 -66.14 -13.77
N PRO A 179 -6.87 -65.36 -13.45
CA PRO A 179 -6.97 -64.36 -12.36
C PRO A 179 -8.08 -63.38 -12.69
N SER A 180 -9.14 -63.41 -11.90
CA SER A 180 -10.15 -62.35 -11.86
C SER A 180 -9.45 -61.04 -11.50
N PRO A 181 -9.71 -59.93 -12.20
CA PRO A 181 -9.08 -58.66 -11.83
C PRO A 181 -9.44 -58.36 -10.38
N THR A 182 -8.44 -58.18 -9.57
CA THR A 182 -8.58 -57.68 -8.21
C THR A 182 -9.41 -56.38 -8.24
N PRO A 183 -10.48 -56.22 -7.46
CA PRO A 183 -11.26 -55.00 -7.48
C PRO A 183 -10.36 -53.84 -7.12
N THR A 184 -10.14 -52.93 -8.06
CA THR A 184 -9.46 -51.68 -7.84
C THR A 184 -10.27 -50.93 -6.78
N VAL A 185 -9.77 -50.84 -5.56
CA VAL A 185 -10.40 -50.05 -4.49
C VAL A 185 -10.31 -48.58 -4.93
N SER A 186 -11.38 -48.07 -5.48
CA SER A 186 -11.51 -46.65 -5.80
C SER A 186 -11.56 -45.85 -4.51
N VAL A 187 -10.45 -45.20 -4.17
CA VAL A 187 -10.44 -44.23 -3.07
C VAL A 187 -11.31 -43.04 -3.46
N PRO A 188 -12.31 -42.66 -2.63
CA PRO A 188 -13.18 -41.55 -2.96
C PRO A 188 -12.41 -40.23 -3.08
N PRO A 189 -12.93 -39.25 -3.82
CA PRO A 189 -12.42 -37.89 -3.80
C PRO A 189 -12.31 -37.35 -2.41
N GLY A 190 -11.37 -36.43 -2.17
CA GLY A 190 -11.28 -35.70 -0.90
C GLY A 190 -12.57 -34.86 -0.66
N PRO A 191 -12.85 -34.48 0.58
CA PRO A 191 -14.01 -33.65 0.88
C PRO A 191 -13.91 -32.29 0.14
N PRO A 192 -15.05 -31.64 -0.14
CA PRO A 192 -15.05 -30.34 -0.77
C PRO A 192 -14.36 -29.31 0.12
N SER A 193 -13.59 -28.41 -0.47
CA SER A 193 -12.99 -27.26 0.22
C SER A 193 -13.93 -26.06 0.16
N GLY A 194 -13.98 -25.26 1.22
CA GLY A 194 -14.63 -23.96 1.21
C GLY A 194 -13.84 -22.89 0.42
N VAL A 195 -12.64 -23.23 -0.02
CA VAL A 195 -11.76 -22.36 -0.83
C VAL A 195 -11.66 -22.95 -2.23
N PRO A 196 -11.71 -22.14 -3.31
CA PRO A 196 -11.61 -22.64 -4.68
C PRO A 196 -10.34 -23.43 -4.94
N GLN A 197 -10.44 -24.48 -5.76
CA GLN A 197 -9.30 -25.17 -6.31
C GLN A 197 -8.58 -24.24 -7.30
N PRO A 198 -7.25 -24.04 -7.18
CA PRO A 198 -6.51 -23.29 -8.18
C PRO A 198 -6.42 -24.09 -9.49
N PRO A 199 -6.14 -23.45 -10.63
CA PRO A 199 -5.79 -24.15 -11.85
C PRO A 199 -4.56 -25.03 -11.63
N ILE A 200 -4.63 -26.29 -12.05
CA ILE A 200 -3.54 -27.27 -11.92
C ILE A 200 -3.38 -27.94 -13.28
N THR A 201 -2.16 -27.90 -13.82
CA THR A 201 -1.77 -28.59 -15.06
C THR A 201 -1.69 -30.09 -14.78
N PRO A 202 -2.56 -30.91 -15.39
CA PRO A 202 -2.58 -32.36 -15.15
C PRO A 202 -1.34 -33.02 -15.74
N ARG A 203 -1.06 -34.24 -15.30
CA ARG A 203 0.11 -35.01 -15.72
C ARG A 203 0.21 -35.20 -17.23
N ALA A 204 -0.89 -35.42 -17.93
CA ALA A 204 -0.94 -35.54 -19.36
C ALA A 204 -0.45 -34.26 -20.09
N ASP A 205 -0.78 -33.07 -19.54
CA ASP A 205 -0.50 -31.80 -20.21
C ASP A 205 0.97 -31.36 -20.06
N TRP A 206 1.66 -31.75 -18.98
CA TRP A 206 3.11 -31.57 -18.90
C TRP A 206 3.91 -32.76 -19.52
N GLY A 207 3.22 -33.79 -20.01
CA GLY A 207 3.78 -34.89 -20.77
C GLY A 207 4.46 -35.95 -19.89
N ALA A 208 3.84 -36.37 -18.79
CA ALA A 208 4.28 -37.48 -17.98
C ALA A 208 4.26 -38.77 -18.81
N ASP A 209 5.36 -39.52 -18.80
CA ASP A 209 5.40 -40.87 -19.34
C ASP A 209 4.96 -41.89 -18.28
N GLU A 210 3.68 -42.22 -18.25
CA GLU A 210 3.13 -43.12 -17.23
C GLU A 210 3.68 -44.54 -17.31
N SER A 211 4.34 -44.93 -18.42
CA SER A 211 4.92 -46.24 -18.58
C SER A 211 6.13 -46.50 -17.68
N ILE A 212 6.84 -45.44 -17.26
CA ILE A 212 8.00 -45.58 -16.35
C ILE A 212 7.57 -45.70 -14.87
N SER A 213 6.28 -45.42 -14.55
CA SER A 213 5.71 -45.51 -13.19
C SER A 213 4.46 -46.40 -13.23
N PRO A 214 4.58 -47.70 -13.42
CA PRO A 214 3.42 -48.60 -13.61
C PRO A 214 2.62 -48.87 -12.34
N GLU A 215 3.19 -48.60 -11.16
CA GLU A 215 2.54 -48.92 -9.88
C GLU A 215 1.31 -48.06 -9.62
N GLU A 216 0.32 -48.66 -8.90
CA GLU A 216 -0.87 -47.93 -8.46
C GLU A 216 -0.51 -46.85 -7.45
N PRO A 217 -1.25 -45.71 -7.44
CA PRO A 217 -1.00 -44.63 -6.50
C PRO A 217 -1.32 -45.04 -5.06
N GLY A 218 -0.46 -44.62 -4.12
CA GLY A 218 -0.71 -44.75 -2.69
C GLY A 218 -1.47 -43.55 -2.13
N TYR A 219 -2.22 -43.78 -1.04
CA TYR A 219 -2.98 -42.75 -0.37
C TYR A 219 -2.60 -42.69 1.13
N LEU A 220 -2.82 -41.53 1.78
CA LEU A 220 -2.51 -41.32 3.19
C LEU A 220 -3.30 -42.34 4.05
N PRO A 221 -2.65 -43.06 4.99
CA PRO A 221 -3.33 -44.08 5.80
C PRO A 221 -4.52 -43.55 6.60
N GLY A 222 -4.48 -42.32 7.05
CA GLY A 222 -5.55 -41.64 7.75
C GLY A 222 -6.60 -40.96 6.85
N GLY A 223 -6.48 -41.05 5.53
CA GLY A 223 -7.41 -40.47 4.57
C GLY A 223 -7.51 -38.94 4.60
N ARG A 224 -6.58 -38.24 5.29
CA ARG A 224 -6.62 -36.79 5.43
C ARG A 224 -5.25 -36.15 5.46
N ILE A 225 -5.18 -34.93 4.96
CA ILE A 225 -3.99 -34.07 5.01
C ILE A 225 -4.07 -33.21 6.29
N LYS A 226 -3.01 -33.20 7.09
CA LYS A 226 -2.88 -32.39 8.28
C LYS A 226 -1.98 -31.19 8.10
N ALA A 227 -1.03 -31.24 7.16
CA ALA A 227 -0.12 -30.14 6.88
C ALA A 227 0.33 -30.14 5.40
N VAL A 228 0.79 -28.95 4.98
CA VAL A 228 1.53 -28.76 3.74
C VAL A 228 3.00 -28.58 4.07
N VAL A 229 3.86 -29.36 3.47
CA VAL A 229 5.31 -29.20 3.49
C VAL A 229 5.76 -28.49 2.23
N VAL A 230 6.42 -27.35 2.40
CA VAL A 230 6.91 -26.53 1.30
C VAL A 230 8.38 -26.86 1.03
N HIS A 231 8.68 -27.12 -0.24
CA HIS A 231 10.00 -27.48 -0.75
C HIS A 231 10.44 -26.51 -1.84
N HIS A 232 11.70 -26.59 -2.19
CA HIS A 232 12.26 -26.15 -3.45
C HIS A 232 13.00 -27.32 -4.11
N THR A 233 13.24 -27.23 -5.43
CA THR A 233 13.99 -28.27 -6.14
C THR A 233 15.51 -28.05 -6.08
N ALA A 234 15.95 -26.97 -5.44
CA ALA A 234 17.35 -26.57 -5.25
C ALA A 234 18.19 -26.52 -6.56
N GLU A 235 17.53 -26.37 -7.69
CA GLU A 235 18.13 -26.31 -9.02
C GLU A 235 18.33 -24.87 -9.52
N SER A 236 18.79 -24.71 -10.76
CA SER A 236 18.97 -23.39 -11.38
C SER A 236 17.63 -22.65 -11.59
N ASN A 237 17.58 -21.36 -11.26
CA ASN A 237 16.47 -20.46 -11.59
C ASN A 237 16.49 -20.00 -13.07
N GLY A 238 17.45 -20.49 -13.88
CA GLY A 238 17.69 -20.05 -15.26
C GLY A 238 16.74 -20.63 -16.33
N TYR A 239 15.78 -21.50 -15.98
CA TYR A 239 14.79 -22.01 -16.92
C TYR A 239 13.77 -20.91 -17.30
N THR A 240 13.15 -21.03 -18.49
CA THR A 240 12.00 -20.19 -18.87
C THR A 240 10.68 -20.87 -18.47
N CYS A 241 9.57 -20.13 -18.47
CA CYS A 241 8.28 -20.71 -18.11
C CYS A 241 7.83 -21.79 -19.11
N GLU A 242 8.19 -21.63 -20.36
CA GLU A 242 7.94 -22.63 -21.40
C GLU A 242 8.77 -23.90 -21.20
N GLN A 243 9.90 -23.82 -20.53
CA GLN A 243 10.76 -24.97 -20.20
C GLN A 243 10.29 -25.69 -18.93
N ALA A 244 9.44 -25.09 -18.09
CA ALA A 244 9.02 -25.67 -16.82
C ALA A 244 8.41 -27.09 -16.95
N PRO A 245 7.57 -27.43 -17.95
CA PRO A 245 7.11 -28.80 -18.15
C PRO A 245 8.24 -29.78 -18.38
N ALA A 246 9.30 -29.39 -19.10
CA ALA A 246 10.47 -30.22 -19.31
C ALA A 246 11.27 -30.40 -18.00
N VAL A 247 11.37 -29.37 -17.18
CA VAL A 247 11.97 -29.49 -15.84
C VAL A 247 11.21 -30.51 -15.00
N VAL A 248 9.87 -30.42 -14.94
CA VAL A 248 9.02 -31.39 -14.22
C VAL A 248 9.22 -32.83 -14.73
N ARG A 249 9.24 -33.04 -16.05
CA ARG A 249 9.54 -34.37 -16.65
C ARG A 249 10.93 -34.87 -16.26
N GLY A 250 11.92 -34.00 -16.25
CA GLY A 250 13.28 -34.36 -15.85
C GLY A 250 13.37 -34.79 -14.39
N ILE A 251 12.71 -34.11 -13.48
CA ILE A 251 12.60 -34.48 -12.06
C ILE A 251 11.88 -35.84 -11.93
N TYR A 252 10.77 -35.99 -12.63
CA TYR A 252 10.02 -37.25 -12.65
C TYR A 252 10.87 -38.45 -13.13
N ALA A 253 11.52 -38.31 -14.27
CA ALA A 253 12.39 -39.36 -14.81
C ALA A 253 13.59 -39.67 -13.87
N TYR A 254 14.14 -38.65 -13.21
CA TYR A 254 15.22 -38.84 -12.26
C TYR A 254 14.76 -39.64 -11.01
N HIS A 255 13.63 -39.25 -10.41
CA HIS A 255 13.09 -39.95 -9.24
C HIS A 255 12.78 -41.42 -9.56
N VAL A 256 12.15 -41.67 -10.70
CA VAL A 256 11.74 -43.04 -11.05
C VAL A 256 12.91 -43.88 -11.59
N GLN A 257 13.64 -43.38 -12.58
CA GLN A 257 14.63 -44.21 -13.32
C GLN A 257 16.00 -44.24 -12.64
N GLN A 258 16.38 -43.18 -11.92
CA GLN A 258 17.71 -43.12 -11.31
C GLN A 258 17.70 -43.46 -9.82
N LEU A 259 16.69 -42.97 -9.06
CA LEU A 259 16.55 -43.30 -7.65
C LEU A 259 15.73 -44.56 -7.40
N GLY A 260 14.94 -45.02 -8.38
CA GLY A 260 14.09 -46.21 -8.28
C GLY A 260 12.82 -45.95 -7.43
N TRP A 261 12.35 -44.71 -7.41
CA TRP A 261 11.08 -44.39 -6.74
C TRP A 261 9.91 -44.83 -7.64
N LYS A 262 8.71 -44.96 -6.99
CA LYS A 262 7.48 -45.36 -7.69
C LYS A 262 6.94 -44.27 -8.60
N ASP A 263 7.19 -43.00 -8.25
CA ASP A 263 6.73 -41.83 -8.98
C ASP A 263 7.52 -40.59 -8.53
N ILE A 264 7.25 -39.42 -9.10
CA ILE A 264 7.75 -38.13 -8.60
C ILE A 264 7.40 -37.96 -7.14
N GLY A 265 8.32 -37.45 -6.33
CA GLY A 265 8.16 -37.40 -4.87
C GLY A 265 7.09 -36.39 -4.38
N TYR A 266 7.00 -35.26 -5.07
CA TYR A 266 6.14 -34.14 -4.68
C TYR A 266 4.69 -34.34 -5.17
N ASN A 267 3.70 -33.93 -4.36
CA ASN A 267 2.30 -33.96 -4.77
C ASN A 267 1.99 -32.86 -5.78
N PHE A 268 2.61 -31.70 -5.62
CA PHE A 268 2.48 -30.56 -6.54
C PHE A 268 3.84 -29.92 -6.78
N LEU A 269 4.03 -29.39 -8.00
CA LEU A 269 5.16 -28.54 -8.34
C LEU A 269 4.65 -27.18 -8.78
N VAL A 270 5.45 -26.12 -8.56
CA VAL A 270 5.10 -24.75 -8.93
C VAL A 270 6.30 -24.13 -9.63
N ASP A 271 6.11 -23.56 -10.80
CA ASP A 271 7.19 -22.84 -11.49
C ASP A 271 7.29 -21.37 -11.04
N LYS A 272 8.33 -20.68 -11.49
CA LYS A 272 8.55 -19.27 -11.14
C LYS A 272 7.47 -18.31 -11.68
N CYS A 273 6.66 -18.73 -12.64
CA CYS A 273 5.55 -17.97 -13.21
C CYS A 273 4.23 -18.24 -12.50
N GLY A 274 4.21 -19.18 -11.54
CA GLY A 274 3.05 -19.53 -10.74
C GLY A 274 2.19 -20.64 -11.34
N THR A 275 2.62 -21.31 -12.41
CA THR A 275 1.93 -22.50 -12.92
C THR A 275 2.06 -23.64 -11.92
N VAL A 276 0.93 -24.25 -11.57
CA VAL A 276 0.88 -25.42 -10.69
C VAL A 276 0.78 -26.68 -11.54
N TYR A 277 1.62 -27.67 -11.24
CA TYR A 277 1.62 -28.96 -11.91
C TYR A 277 1.18 -30.06 -10.94
N GLU A 278 0.29 -30.95 -11.40
CA GLU A 278 0.09 -32.23 -10.72
C GLU A 278 1.39 -33.02 -10.73
N GLY A 279 1.92 -33.33 -9.56
CA GLY A 279 3.13 -34.14 -9.41
C GLY A 279 2.80 -35.61 -9.34
N ARG A 280 2.79 -36.17 -8.12
CA ARG A 280 2.51 -37.59 -7.88
C ARG A 280 1.10 -37.95 -8.29
N LYS A 281 0.97 -39.02 -9.08
CA LYS A 281 -0.32 -39.51 -9.60
C LYS A 281 -1.27 -39.96 -8.48
N GLY A 282 -2.56 -39.98 -8.79
CA GLY A 282 -3.58 -40.44 -7.85
C GLY A 282 -4.79 -39.50 -7.73
N GLY A 283 -4.72 -38.33 -8.38
CA GLY A 283 -5.76 -37.31 -8.42
C GLY A 283 -5.49 -36.17 -7.45
N VAL A 284 -5.55 -34.97 -7.98
CA VAL A 284 -5.22 -33.72 -7.25
C VAL A 284 -6.12 -33.44 -6.06
N ASP A 285 -7.37 -33.91 -6.11
CA ASP A 285 -8.40 -33.75 -5.07
C ASP A 285 -8.28 -34.77 -3.93
N ARG A 286 -7.49 -35.84 -4.12
CA ARG A 286 -7.33 -36.96 -3.17
C ARG A 286 -6.16 -36.73 -2.22
N PRO A 287 -6.13 -37.45 -1.05
CA PRO A 287 -5.01 -37.42 -0.13
C PRO A 287 -3.91 -38.40 -0.57
N VAL A 288 -3.25 -38.09 -1.69
CA VAL A 288 -2.19 -38.91 -2.28
C VAL A 288 -0.97 -38.93 -1.36
N LEU A 289 -0.43 -40.14 -1.09
CA LEU A 289 0.79 -40.35 -0.33
C LEU A 289 2.00 -39.94 -1.16
N GLY A 290 2.68 -38.89 -0.77
CA GLY A 290 3.91 -38.41 -1.39
C GLY A 290 5.17 -39.11 -0.86
N ALA A 291 6.33 -38.77 -1.45
CA ALA A 291 7.65 -39.18 -1.00
C ALA A 291 8.56 -37.93 -0.93
N HIS A 292 8.22 -37.00 -0.05
CA HIS A 292 8.83 -35.68 0.02
C HIS A 292 9.29 -35.24 1.42
N ALA A 293 8.83 -35.91 2.50
CA ALA A 293 9.14 -35.53 3.89
C ALA A 293 9.39 -36.78 4.73
N TYR A 294 10.65 -37.15 4.89
CA TYR A 294 11.05 -38.35 5.66
C TYR A 294 10.45 -38.37 7.06
N GLY A 295 9.73 -39.46 7.35
CA GLY A 295 9.03 -39.62 8.63
C GLY A 295 7.67 -38.89 8.72
N PHE A 296 7.29 -38.03 7.75
CA PHE A 296 6.04 -37.26 7.83
C PHE A 296 5.15 -37.38 6.59
N ASN A 297 5.54 -38.17 5.59
CA ASN A 297 4.76 -38.37 4.35
C ASN A 297 3.31 -38.84 4.60
N SER A 298 3.08 -39.64 5.65
CA SER A 298 1.78 -40.26 5.95
C SER A 298 0.68 -39.31 6.41
N GLU A 299 0.99 -38.05 6.70
CA GLU A 299 0.03 -37.05 7.21
C GLU A 299 0.08 -35.72 6.46
N THR A 300 0.93 -35.60 5.42
CA THR A 300 1.22 -34.33 4.73
C THR A 300 1.05 -34.40 3.23
N THR A 301 1.01 -33.25 2.60
CA THR A 301 1.14 -33.07 1.14
C THR A 301 2.30 -32.13 0.85
N GLY A 302 3.11 -32.44 -0.16
CA GLY A 302 4.29 -31.67 -0.55
C GLY A 302 4.05 -30.77 -1.75
N ILE A 303 4.48 -29.52 -1.63
CA ILE A 303 4.51 -28.55 -2.71
C ILE A 303 5.96 -28.12 -2.92
N SER A 304 6.53 -28.38 -4.10
CA SER A 304 7.89 -27.99 -4.44
C SER A 304 7.91 -26.86 -5.47
N VAL A 305 8.66 -25.79 -5.17
CA VAL A 305 8.85 -24.69 -6.12
C VAL A 305 10.13 -24.93 -6.90
N LEU A 306 10.02 -24.95 -8.25
CA LEU A 306 11.15 -25.17 -9.15
C LEU A 306 12.18 -24.05 -8.98
N GLY A 307 13.43 -24.43 -8.70
CA GLY A 307 14.57 -23.53 -8.54
C GLY A 307 15.22 -23.57 -7.16
N ALA A 308 16.22 -22.70 -6.95
CA ALA A 308 16.96 -22.55 -5.70
C ALA A 308 16.61 -21.23 -5.01
N TYR A 309 16.21 -21.30 -3.75
CA TYR A 309 15.69 -20.15 -3.00
C TYR A 309 16.39 -19.92 -1.66
N THR A 310 17.67 -20.22 -1.62
CA THR A 310 18.52 -19.92 -0.46
C THR A 310 18.77 -18.41 -0.34
N ASP A 311 19.20 -17.79 -1.42
CA ASP A 311 19.62 -16.37 -1.43
C ASP A 311 18.53 -15.42 -1.96
N THR A 312 17.63 -15.94 -2.78
CA THR A 312 16.56 -15.14 -3.41
C THR A 312 15.21 -15.81 -3.16
N ALA A 313 14.21 -15.06 -2.75
CA ALA A 313 12.86 -15.56 -2.57
C ALA A 313 12.21 -15.89 -3.93
N PRO A 314 11.25 -16.85 -3.99
CA PRO A 314 10.43 -17.07 -5.17
C PRO A 314 9.68 -15.81 -5.61
N SER A 315 9.24 -15.78 -6.85
CA SER A 315 8.36 -14.74 -7.37
C SER A 315 7.06 -14.67 -6.56
N GLN A 316 6.43 -13.51 -6.58
CA GLN A 316 5.12 -13.35 -5.95
C GLN A 316 4.08 -14.31 -6.54
N ALA A 317 4.14 -14.58 -7.85
CA ALA A 317 3.26 -15.51 -8.53
C ALA A 317 3.43 -16.94 -7.97
N ALA A 318 4.67 -17.43 -7.86
CA ALA A 318 4.95 -18.75 -7.29
C ALA A 318 4.48 -18.87 -5.84
N MET A 319 4.78 -17.87 -5.00
CA MET A 319 4.32 -17.84 -3.61
C MET A 319 2.79 -17.80 -3.49
N ALA A 320 2.11 -17.08 -4.39
CA ALA A 320 0.65 -17.04 -4.43
C ALA A 320 0.08 -18.42 -4.79
N SER A 321 0.64 -19.10 -5.78
CA SER A 321 0.21 -20.45 -6.16
C SER A 321 0.42 -21.46 -5.04
N VAL A 322 1.56 -21.42 -4.34
CA VAL A 322 1.79 -22.25 -3.13
C VAL A 322 0.71 -21.98 -2.08
N ALA A 323 0.41 -20.71 -1.82
CA ALA A 323 -0.62 -20.34 -0.83
C ALA A 323 -2.03 -20.78 -1.26
N GLN A 324 -2.37 -20.72 -2.55
CA GLN A 324 -3.66 -21.20 -3.08
C GLN A 324 -3.82 -22.71 -2.95
N VAL A 325 -2.81 -23.49 -3.37
CA VAL A 325 -2.82 -24.95 -3.20
C VAL A 325 -2.92 -25.31 -1.72
N ALA A 326 -2.15 -24.64 -0.86
CA ALA A 326 -2.20 -24.87 0.58
C ALA A 326 -3.59 -24.55 1.18
N ALA A 327 -4.18 -23.41 0.82
CA ALA A 327 -5.51 -23.01 1.27
C ALA A 327 -6.58 -24.05 0.85
N TRP A 328 -6.53 -24.47 -0.42
CA TRP A 328 -7.46 -25.44 -0.97
C TRP A 328 -7.29 -26.82 -0.32
N LYS A 329 -6.07 -27.38 -0.30
CA LYS A 329 -5.82 -28.73 0.28
C LYS A 329 -6.09 -28.81 1.78
N LEU A 330 -5.69 -27.81 2.55
CA LEU A 330 -5.99 -27.76 3.99
C LEU A 330 -7.46 -27.47 4.25
N GLY A 331 -8.08 -26.66 3.40
CA GLY A 331 -9.51 -26.36 3.45
C GLY A 331 -10.42 -27.58 3.26
N GLN A 332 -9.98 -28.59 2.47
CA GLN A 332 -10.67 -29.88 2.36
C GLN A 332 -10.84 -30.58 3.72
N TYR A 333 -9.93 -30.38 4.64
CA TYR A 333 -9.90 -31.05 5.94
C TYR A 333 -10.17 -30.12 7.12
N GLY A 334 -10.57 -28.88 6.86
CA GLY A 334 -10.87 -27.88 7.90
C GLY A 334 -9.64 -27.43 8.70
N VAL A 335 -8.44 -27.51 8.11
CA VAL A 335 -7.20 -27.05 8.74
C VAL A 335 -6.94 -25.60 8.39
N ASP A 336 -6.72 -24.76 9.39
CA ASP A 336 -6.33 -23.35 9.19
C ASP A 336 -4.88 -23.25 8.70
N PRO A 337 -4.60 -22.71 7.50
CA PRO A 337 -3.23 -22.57 6.99
C PRO A 337 -2.30 -21.74 7.87
N ALA A 338 -2.84 -20.80 8.66
CA ALA A 338 -2.08 -20.01 9.62
C ALA A 338 -1.97 -20.63 11.00
N GLY A 339 -2.67 -21.74 11.23
CA GLY A 339 -2.65 -22.47 12.49
C GLY A 339 -1.47 -23.41 12.63
N THR A 340 -1.55 -24.26 13.65
CA THR A 340 -0.60 -25.34 13.92
C THR A 340 -1.30 -26.69 13.90
N THR A 341 -0.55 -27.75 13.65
CA THR A 341 -1.02 -29.13 13.67
C THR A 341 -0.03 -30.02 14.37
N THR A 342 -0.48 -31.19 14.84
CA THR A 342 0.38 -32.22 15.42
C THR A 342 0.54 -33.36 14.41
N LEU A 343 1.78 -33.66 14.06
CA LEU A 343 2.17 -34.78 13.21
C LEU A 343 2.86 -35.84 14.04
N THR A 344 2.74 -37.09 13.60
CA THR A 344 3.39 -38.25 14.23
C THR A 344 4.61 -38.64 13.39
N ALA A 345 5.79 -38.64 14.01
CA ALA A 345 7.03 -39.03 13.34
C ALA A 345 7.02 -40.53 13.00
N GLY A 346 7.04 -40.87 11.73
CA GLY A 346 7.18 -42.26 11.25
C GLY A 346 8.60 -42.82 11.35
N ALA A 347 9.57 -41.94 11.66
CA ALA A 347 10.98 -42.30 11.85
C ALA A 347 11.65 -41.32 12.81
N SER A 348 12.70 -41.80 13.52
CA SER A 348 13.59 -40.93 14.30
C SER A 348 14.29 -39.92 13.39
N GLY A 349 14.49 -38.70 13.85
CA GLY A 349 15.06 -37.64 12.99
C GLY A 349 15.55 -36.41 13.76
N ARG A 350 15.99 -35.44 12.96
CA ARG A 350 16.46 -34.14 13.44
C ARG A 350 16.05 -33.05 12.46
N SER A 351 15.58 -31.90 12.96
CA SER A 351 15.34 -30.72 12.12
C SER A 351 16.63 -29.94 11.83
N HIS A 352 16.58 -29.04 10.87
CA HIS A 352 17.68 -28.10 10.59
C HIS A 352 18.07 -27.25 11.81
N ALA A 353 17.07 -26.84 12.61
CA ALA A 353 17.29 -26.12 13.86
C ALA A 353 17.84 -26.98 15.01
N GLY A 354 18.13 -28.26 14.76
CA GLY A 354 18.75 -29.16 15.74
C GLY A 354 17.78 -29.89 16.68
N ARG A 355 16.46 -29.72 16.57
CA ARG A 355 15.47 -30.47 17.33
C ARG A 355 15.50 -31.94 16.93
N THR A 356 15.65 -32.86 17.86
CA THR A 356 15.66 -34.31 17.63
C THR A 356 14.38 -34.96 18.13
N TRP A 357 14.03 -36.12 17.58
CA TRP A 357 12.90 -36.95 18.02
C TRP A 357 13.09 -38.41 17.64
N GLU A 358 12.37 -39.27 18.36
CA GLU A 358 12.27 -40.67 18.08
C GLU A 358 11.03 -41.00 17.21
N SER A 359 11.05 -42.14 16.55
CA SER A 359 9.88 -42.69 15.85
C SER A 359 8.67 -42.76 16.79
N GLY A 360 7.50 -42.37 16.32
CA GLY A 360 6.26 -42.33 17.11
C GLY A 360 6.06 -41.02 17.89
N ALA A 361 7.06 -40.14 17.97
CA ALA A 361 6.93 -38.86 18.66
C ALA A 361 5.86 -37.97 18.01
N ARG A 362 5.07 -37.30 18.83
CA ARG A 362 4.07 -36.32 18.40
C ARG A 362 4.69 -34.92 18.44
N LEU A 363 4.78 -34.28 17.28
CA LEU A 363 5.46 -32.99 17.12
C LEU A 363 4.50 -31.96 16.57
N THR A 364 4.55 -30.73 17.10
CA THR A 364 3.75 -29.62 16.62
C THR A 364 4.52 -28.84 15.57
N PHE A 365 3.86 -28.56 14.44
CA PHE A 365 4.33 -27.78 13.31
C PHE A 365 3.30 -26.70 12.92
N PRO A 366 3.71 -25.59 12.28
CA PRO A 366 2.77 -24.79 11.52
C PRO A 366 2.07 -25.67 10.46
N ALA A 367 0.78 -25.42 10.19
CA ALA A 367 0.03 -26.19 9.19
C ALA A 367 0.62 -26.08 7.78
N VAL A 368 1.29 -24.97 7.47
CA VAL A 368 2.16 -24.79 6.28
C VAL A 368 3.56 -24.52 6.80
N HIS A 369 4.49 -25.41 6.58
CA HIS A 369 5.85 -25.32 7.09
C HIS A 369 6.87 -25.74 6.03
N GLY A 370 8.14 -25.42 6.26
CA GLY A 370 9.23 -25.79 5.35
C GLY A 370 9.74 -27.19 5.66
N HIS A 371 10.32 -27.87 4.68
CA HIS A 371 10.93 -29.17 4.83
C HIS A 371 11.95 -29.22 5.98
N ARG A 372 12.72 -28.15 6.18
CA ARG A 372 13.70 -27.98 7.27
C ARG A 372 13.14 -28.11 8.69
N ASP A 373 11.83 -27.94 8.85
CA ASP A 373 11.19 -28.07 10.17
C ASP A 373 11.07 -29.53 10.61
N GLY A 374 10.93 -30.44 9.64
CA GLY A 374 10.80 -31.90 9.83
C GLY A 374 12.04 -32.70 9.44
N TYR A 375 13.10 -32.07 8.94
CA TYR A 375 14.33 -32.73 8.51
C TYR A 375 15.55 -31.83 8.59
N ASN A 376 16.76 -32.41 8.64
CA ASN A 376 18.02 -31.65 8.65
C ASN A 376 18.45 -31.28 7.23
N THR A 377 17.75 -30.35 6.62
CA THR A 377 17.98 -29.83 5.27
C THR A 377 17.87 -28.31 5.25
N GLN A 378 18.42 -27.63 4.27
CA GLN A 378 18.20 -26.20 4.03
C GLN A 378 16.91 -25.90 3.26
N CYS A 379 16.28 -26.94 2.65
CA CYS A 379 15.03 -26.80 1.91
C CYS A 379 13.90 -26.19 2.79
N PRO A 380 13.14 -25.21 2.31
CA PRO A 380 13.05 -24.68 0.93
C PRO A 380 14.01 -23.53 0.60
N GLY A 381 15.12 -23.37 1.32
CA GLY A 381 16.05 -22.26 1.21
C GLY A 381 15.70 -21.10 2.16
N ASP A 382 16.73 -20.37 2.65
CA ASP A 382 16.54 -19.36 3.69
C ASP A 382 15.63 -18.22 3.25
N ALA A 383 15.81 -17.73 2.03
CA ALA A 383 15.01 -16.63 1.51
C ALA A 383 13.52 -17.01 1.34
N PHE A 384 13.24 -18.23 0.88
CA PHE A 384 11.85 -18.71 0.77
C PHE A 384 11.24 -19.04 2.14
N TYR A 385 12.00 -19.70 3.00
CA TYR A 385 11.56 -20.01 4.36
C TYR A 385 11.13 -18.75 5.13
N GLY A 386 11.89 -17.66 4.97
CA GLY A 386 11.54 -16.35 5.52
C GLY A 386 10.22 -15.77 5.01
N ARG A 387 9.71 -16.27 3.85
CA ARG A 387 8.42 -15.86 3.27
C ARG A 387 7.25 -16.77 3.62
N LEU A 388 7.45 -17.89 4.29
CA LEU A 388 6.34 -18.79 4.64
C LEU A 388 5.29 -18.14 5.55
N GLY A 389 5.67 -17.14 6.34
CA GLY A 389 4.72 -16.30 7.07
C GLY A 389 3.73 -15.57 6.15
N THR A 390 4.23 -15.04 5.04
CA THR A 390 3.40 -14.39 4.01
C THR A 390 2.50 -15.41 3.30
N VAL A 391 3.04 -16.58 2.93
CA VAL A 391 2.27 -17.68 2.31
C VAL A 391 1.11 -18.10 3.22
N ARG A 392 1.37 -18.33 4.51
CA ARG A 392 0.33 -18.65 5.51
C ARG A 392 -0.74 -17.56 5.61
N SER A 393 -0.31 -16.31 5.65
CA SER A 393 -1.21 -15.15 5.73
C SER A 393 -2.10 -15.03 4.51
N TRP A 394 -1.55 -15.23 3.31
CA TRP A 394 -2.33 -15.23 2.06
C TRP A 394 -3.30 -16.40 1.99
N ALA A 395 -2.87 -17.60 2.42
CA ALA A 395 -3.71 -18.79 2.39
C ALA A 395 -4.90 -18.70 3.37
N ALA A 396 -4.68 -18.19 4.56
CA ALA A 396 -5.68 -18.15 5.63
C ALA A 396 -6.56 -16.87 5.59
N GLY A 397 -5.99 -15.73 5.20
CA GLY A 397 -6.62 -14.42 5.41
C GLY A 397 -6.62 -13.99 6.90
N PRO A 398 -7.20 -12.85 7.21
CA PRO A 398 -7.87 -11.90 6.32
C PRO A 398 -6.92 -11.17 5.36
N VAL A 399 -7.48 -10.38 4.44
CA VAL A 399 -6.70 -9.50 3.56
C VAL A 399 -5.84 -8.55 4.37
N THR A 400 -4.55 -8.48 4.05
CA THR A 400 -3.57 -7.62 4.74
C THR A 400 -3.22 -6.38 3.93
N GLY A 401 -2.74 -5.32 4.62
CA GLY A 401 -2.32 -4.08 3.96
C GLY A 401 -3.46 -3.30 3.31
N LEU A 402 -4.72 -3.60 3.63
CA LEU A 402 -5.88 -2.86 3.12
C LEU A 402 -5.90 -1.44 3.68
N ALA A 403 -5.83 -0.44 2.80
CA ALA A 403 -5.85 0.97 3.18
C ALA A 403 -6.55 1.82 2.12
N VAL A 404 -7.36 2.79 2.54
CA VAL A 404 -7.87 3.85 1.67
C VAL A 404 -6.69 4.75 1.27
N ARG A 405 -6.49 4.94 -0.03
CA ARG A 405 -5.43 5.79 -0.59
C ARG A 405 -5.92 7.22 -0.82
N SER A 406 -7.14 7.35 -1.33
CA SER A 406 -7.77 8.66 -1.57
C SER A 406 -9.27 8.54 -1.67
N VAL A 407 -9.94 9.66 -1.43
CA VAL A 407 -11.38 9.85 -1.73
C VAL A 407 -11.45 10.99 -2.74
N THR A 408 -11.88 10.71 -3.96
CA THR A 408 -12.05 11.70 -5.03
C THR A 408 -13.53 12.08 -5.19
N GLY A 409 -13.84 13.20 -5.87
CA GLY A 409 -15.19 13.75 -5.91
C GLY A 409 -15.57 14.54 -4.65
N ALA A 410 -14.62 14.73 -3.72
CA ALA A 410 -14.82 15.48 -2.49
C ALA A 410 -13.68 16.49 -2.25
N GLY A 411 -13.97 17.60 -1.59
CA GLY A 411 -12.99 18.52 -1.03
C GLY A 411 -12.57 18.08 0.36
N LEU A 412 -11.30 18.24 0.73
CA LEU A 412 -10.76 17.89 2.04
C LEU A 412 -10.51 19.14 2.87
N SER A 413 -10.99 19.13 4.11
CA SER A 413 -10.68 20.15 5.12
C SER A 413 -10.41 19.50 6.47
N GLY A 414 -9.18 19.66 6.98
CA GLY A 414 -8.71 18.85 8.10
C GLY A 414 -8.71 17.37 7.74
N THR A 415 -9.43 16.55 8.49
CA THR A 415 -9.60 15.10 8.27
C THR A 415 -10.97 14.74 7.66
N THR A 416 -11.80 15.74 7.32
CA THR A 416 -13.16 15.54 6.84
C THR A 416 -13.26 15.84 5.34
N TYR A 417 -13.88 14.93 4.60
CA TYR A 417 -14.21 15.10 3.20
C TYR A 417 -15.58 15.74 3.05
N TYR A 418 -15.76 16.56 2.01
CA TYR A 418 -17.00 17.26 1.71
C TYR A 418 -17.37 17.03 0.25
N THR A 419 -18.59 16.60 -0.02
CA THR A 419 -19.11 16.32 -1.35
C THR A 419 -20.55 16.79 -1.52
N ARG A 420 -21.01 16.89 -2.75
CA ARG A 420 -22.43 17.11 -3.02
C ARG A 420 -23.27 15.85 -2.84
N ALA A 421 -22.74 14.70 -3.29
CA ALA A 421 -23.37 13.40 -3.12
C ALA A 421 -22.40 12.26 -3.46
N GLY A 422 -21.80 12.27 -4.65
CA GLY A 422 -20.95 11.20 -5.16
C GLY A 422 -19.50 11.32 -4.76
N ILE A 423 -18.89 10.20 -4.42
CA ILE A 423 -17.46 10.05 -4.18
C ILE A 423 -16.94 8.76 -4.81
N THR A 424 -15.68 8.74 -5.19
CA THR A 424 -14.95 7.52 -5.53
C THR A 424 -13.94 7.27 -4.43
N VAL A 425 -14.02 6.09 -3.80
CA VAL A 425 -13.08 5.63 -2.79
C VAL A 425 -12.03 4.78 -3.47
N ASN A 426 -10.75 5.10 -3.32
CA ASN A 426 -9.64 4.36 -3.88
C ASN A 426 -8.87 3.68 -2.74
N TRP A 427 -8.47 2.41 -2.95
CA TRP A 427 -7.76 1.62 -1.95
C TRP A 427 -6.59 0.85 -2.55
N ALA A 428 -5.76 0.28 -1.67
CA ALA A 428 -4.75 -0.70 -2.01
C ALA A 428 -4.72 -1.80 -0.96
N THR A 429 -4.13 -2.94 -1.33
CA THR A 429 -3.97 -4.11 -0.46
C THR A 429 -2.58 -4.73 -0.66
N GLY A 430 -2.07 -5.41 0.38
CA GLY A 430 -0.84 -6.21 0.30
C GLY A 430 -1.10 -7.69 -0.03
N THR A 431 -2.36 -8.13 -0.05
CA THR A 431 -2.76 -9.49 -0.43
C THR A 431 -3.07 -9.51 -1.92
N PRO A 432 -2.55 -10.48 -2.70
CA PRO A 432 -2.88 -10.60 -4.12
C PRO A 432 -4.39 -10.75 -4.35
N SER A 433 -4.89 -10.20 -5.46
CA SER A 433 -6.32 -10.20 -5.81
C SER A 433 -6.90 -11.60 -5.93
N SER A 434 -6.09 -12.60 -6.27
CA SER A 434 -6.49 -14.02 -6.35
C SER A 434 -6.99 -14.61 -5.02
N PHE A 435 -6.72 -13.97 -3.89
CA PHE A 435 -7.22 -14.36 -2.57
C PHE A 435 -8.42 -13.54 -2.10
N VAL A 436 -8.81 -12.54 -2.86
CA VAL A 436 -9.92 -11.66 -2.55
C VAL A 436 -11.18 -12.14 -3.27
N SER A 437 -12.28 -12.32 -2.57
CA SER A 437 -13.58 -12.60 -3.19
C SER A 437 -14.20 -11.34 -3.75
N ARG A 438 -14.18 -10.25 -2.98
CA ARG A 438 -14.71 -8.94 -3.37
C ARG A 438 -14.28 -7.86 -2.39
N TYR A 439 -14.47 -6.62 -2.81
CA TYR A 439 -14.45 -5.45 -1.94
C TYR A 439 -15.86 -4.90 -1.73
N GLU A 440 -16.09 -4.24 -0.61
CA GLU A 440 -17.33 -3.56 -0.28
C GLU A 440 -17.01 -2.18 0.28
N VAL A 441 -17.59 -1.12 -0.29
CA VAL A 441 -17.57 0.21 0.32
C VAL A 441 -18.71 0.27 1.31
N LEU A 442 -18.36 0.52 2.56
CA LEU A 442 -19.31 0.64 3.67
C LEU A 442 -19.61 2.12 3.91
N VAL A 443 -20.89 2.43 4.04
CA VAL A 443 -21.41 3.72 4.51
C VAL A 443 -22.16 3.46 5.81
N ASP A 444 -21.72 4.08 6.90
CA ASP A 444 -22.26 3.90 8.24
C ASP A 444 -22.34 2.41 8.65
N GLY A 445 -21.26 1.68 8.30
CA GLY A 445 -21.09 0.25 8.60
C GLY A 445 -21.89 -0.70 7.69
N LYS A 446 -22.67 -0.21 6.74
CA LYS A 446 -23.48 -1.02 5.82
C LYS A 446 -22.89 -1.02 4.41
N PRO A 447 -22.88 -2.15 3.68
CA PRO A 447 -22.44 -2.18 2.29
C PRO A 447 -23.31 -1.26 1.42
N ALA A 448 -22.69 -0.30 0.75
CA ALA A 448 -23.31 0.63 -0.18
C ALA A 448 -22.90 0.36 -1.63
N ALA A 449 -21.70 -0.16 -1.84
CA ALA A 449 -21.21 -0.61 -3.15
C ALA A 449 -20.37 -1.86 -3.00
N SER A 450 -20.34 -2.71 -4.05
CA SER A 450 -19.51 -3.89 -4.14
C SER A 450 -18.62 -3.79 -5.38
N ALA A 451 -17.40 -4.28 -5.28
CA ALA A 451 -16.41 -4.27 -6.36
C ALA A 451 -15.69 -5.62 -6.47
N ALA A 452 -15.25 -5.95 -7.68
CA ALA A 452 -14.54 -7.19 -7.96
C ALA A 452 -13.19 -7.27 -7.24
N ALA A 453 -12.64 -8.48 -7.14
CA ALA A 453 -11.34 -8.77 -6.51
C ALA A 453 -10.16 -7.95 -7.07
N THR A 454 -10.21 -7.61 -8.35
CA THR A 454 -9.18 -6.82 -9.06
C THR A 454 -9.41 -5.31 -8.99
N ALA A 455 -10.53 -4.86 -8.42
CA ALA A 455 -10.83 -3.44 -8.35
C ALA A 455 -9.99 -2.73 -7.29
N ALA A 456 -9.51 -1.53 -7.64
CA ALA A 456 -8.79 -0.63 -6.73
C ALA A 456 -9.64 0.57 -6.31
N SER A 457 -10.88 0.68 -6.79
CA SER A 457 -11.81 1.77 -6.48
C SER A 457 -13.26 1.39 -6.67
N ALA A 458 -14.16 2.14 -6.03
CA ALA A 458 -15.59 2.10 -6.30
C ALA A 458 -16.24 3.45 -6.04
N GLU A 459 -17.31 3.72 -6.76
CA GLU A 459 -18.14 4.89 -6.57
C GLU A 459 -19.28 4.59 -5.60
N VAL A 460 -19.61 5.61 -4.80
CA VAL A 460 -20.76 5.55 -3.91
C VAL A 460 -21.45 6.91 -3.86
N THR A 461 -22.79 6.88 -3.84
CA THR A 461 -23.62 8.07 -3.67
C THR A 461 -24.12 8.12 -2.23
N LEU A 462 -23.93 9.28 -1.59
CA LEU A 462 -24.29 9.53 -0.21
C LEU A 462 -25.58 10.37 -0.14
N ALA A 463 -26.43 10.09 0.81
CA ALA A 463 -27.52 10.98 1.18
C ALA A 463 -26.94 12.26 1.81
N ALA A 464 -27.75 13.34 1.92
CA ALA A 464 -27.31 14.52 2.65
C ALA A 464 -27.13 14.19 4.14
N GLY A 465 -25.96 14.54 4.69
CA GLY A 465 -25.59 14.25 6.09
C GLY A 465 -24.12 13.95 6.27
N THR A 466 -23.76 13.57 7.49
CA THR A 466 -22.41 13.13 7.84
C THR A 466 -22.37 11.60 7.88
N HIS A 467 -21.42 11.01 7.14
CA HIS A 467 -21.28 9.57 6.97
C HIS A 467 -19.88 9.11 7.37
N GLN A 468 -19.79 7.85 7.83
CA GLN A 468 -18.55 7.12 8.04
C GLN A 468 -18.35 6.16 6.87
N VAL A 469 -17.32 6.38 6.06
CA VAL A 469 -17.04 5.60 4.85
C VAL A 469 -15.79 4.76 5.07
N ALA A 470 -15.87 3.45 4.85
CA ALA A 470 -14.77 2.50 4.97
C ALA A 470 -14.78 1.51 3.81
N VAL A 471 -13.69 0.80 3.60
CA VAL A 471 -13.58 -0.31 2.65
C VAL A 471 -13.42 -1.60 3.44
N ARG A 472 -14.23 -2.61 3.11
CA ARG A 472 -14.10 -3.97 3.61
C ARG A 472 -13.68 -4.88 2.46
N ALA A 473 -12.61 -5.63 2.66
CA ALA A 473 -12.20 -6.72 1.79
C ALA A 473 -12.68 -8.04 2.36
N VAL A 474 -13.24 -8.90 1.50
CA VAL A 474 -13.66 -10.26 1.84
C VAL A 474 -12.67 -11.22 1.21
N HIS A 475 -11.93 -11.96 2.04
CA HIS A 475 -11.00 -12.99 1.60
C HIS A 475 -11.76 -14.24 1.10
N GLN A 476 -11.13 -15.06 0.24
CA GLN A 476 -11.72 -16.32 -0.23
C GLN A 476 -12.09 -17.30 0.90
N SER A 477 -11.44 -17.25 2.05
CA SER A 477 -11.78 -18.01 3.25
C SER A 477 -12.99 -17.46 4.02
N GLY A 478 -13.64 -16.39 3.54
CA GLY A 478 -14.72 -15.68 4.22
C GLY A 478 -14.26 -14.70 5.32
N ARG A 479 -13.00 -14.70 5.72
CA ARG A 479 -12.45 -13.72 6.68
C ARG A 479 -12.46 -12.32 6.06
N THR A 480 -12.69 -11.29 6.88
CA THR A 480 -12.80 -9.90 6.40
C THR A 480 -11.77 -8.99 7.07
N ALA A 481 -11.30 -8.00 6.32
CA ALA A 481 -10.55 -6.86 6.82
C ALA A 481 -11.30 -5.57 6.48
N THR A 482 -11.27 -4.57 7.36
CA THR A 482 -11.95 -3.28 7.14
C THR A 482 -10.99 -2.16 7.49
N THR A 483 -10.94 -1.12 6.65
CA THR A 483 -10.12 0.08 6.91
C THR A 483 -10.69 0.90 8.06
N PRO A 484 -9.89 1.77 8.68
CA PRO A 484 -10.44 2.90 9.44
C PRO A 484 -11.43 3.69 8.59
N ALA A 485 -12.51 4.18 9.23
CA ALA A 485 -13.52 4.96 8.54
C ALA A 485 -13.06 6.40 8.31
N ALA A 486 -13.36 6.94 7.14
CA ALA A 486 -13.20 8.35 6.80
C ALA A 486 -14.53 9.09 7.01
N THR A 487 -14.48 10.26 7.62
CA THR A 487 -15.67 11.11 7.76
C THR A 487 -15.92 11.86 6.47
N VAL A 488 -17.13 11.72 5.93
CA VAL A 488 -17.59 12.40 4.70
C VAL A 488 -18.89 13.15 4.98
N VAL A 489 -18.91 14.43 4.67
CA VAL A 489 -20.12 15.28 4.76
C VAL A 489 -20.65 15.48 3.37
N ALA A 490 -21.85 14.96 3.09
CA ALA A 490 -22.59 15.19 1.86
C ALA A 490 -23.57 16.34 2.06
N GLU A 491 -23.42 17.43 1.29
CA GLU A 491 -24.26 18.59 1.40
C GLU A 491 -24.34 19.38 0.08
N THR A 492 -25.48 20.04 -0.16
CA THR A 492 -25.77 20.79 -1.38
C THR A 492 -26.10 22.26 -1.11
N THR A 493 -25.96 22.71 0.12
CA THR A 493 -26.29 24.07 0.53
C THR A 493 -25.19 25.03 0.09
N ALA A 494 -25.52 26.01 -0.74
CA ALA A 494 -24.52 26.98 -1.17
C ALA A 494 -24.19 27.99 -0.05
N PRO A 495 -22.91 28.44 0.04
CA PRO A 495 -22.50 29.47 0.99
C PRO A 495 -23.36 30.73 0.94
N GLY A 496 -23.52 31.38 2.07
CA GLY A 496 -24.18 32.67 2.22
C GLY A 496 -23.20 33.84 2.39
N PHE A 497 -23.63 35.07 2.07
CA PHE A 497 -22.94 36.28 2.46
C PHE A 497 -23.65 36.88 3.64
N SER A 498 -23.13 36.73 4.87
CA SER A 498 -23.63 37.38 6.08
C SER A 498 -23.33 38.90 6.07
N THR A 499 -22.31 39.32 5.34
CA THR A 499 -22.07 40.71 4.92
C THR A 499 -21.86 40.72 3.42
N MET A 500 -22.80 41.33 2.71
CA MET A 500 -22.69 41.52 1.26
C MET A 500 -21.43 42.30 0.88
N PRO A 501 -20.81 42.04 -0.27
CA PRO A 501 -19.70 42.85 -0.74
C PRO A 501 -20.04 44.33 -0.74
N ASN A 502 -19.21 45.15 -0.09
CA ASN A 502 -19.35 46.58 -0.03
C ASN A 502 -18.00 47.29 -0.19
N LEU A 503 -18.05 48.55 -0.60
CA LEU A 503 -16.88 49.36 -0.89
C LEU A 503 -16.82 50.59 0.04
N ALA A 504 -15.61 50.95 0.42
CA ALA A 504 -15.29 52.19 1.10
C ALA A 504 -13.99 52.77 0.52
N LEU A 505 -13.87 54.09 0.56
CA LEU A 505 -12.58 54.76 0.31
C LEU A 505 -11.63 54.45 1.48
N ARG A 506 -10.35 54.34 1.21
CA ARG A 506 -9.30 54.18 2.20
C ARG A 506 -8.23 55.27 2.05
N THR A 507 -7.45 55.46 3.09
CA THR A 507 -6.26 56.32 3.06
C THR A 507 -5.20 55.77 2.11
N GLY A 508 -4.34 56.65 1.60
CA GLY A 508 -3.25 56.33 0.69
C GLY A 508 -3.18 57.29 -0.50
N THR A 509 -2.22 57.09 -1.38
CA THR A 509 -2.01 57.94 -2.57
C THR A 509 -3.16 57.80 -3.55
N VAL A 510 -3.75 58.93 -3.94
CA VAL A 510 -4.85 58.98 -4.93
C VAL A 510 -4.30 59.30 -6.31
N ASP A 511 -4.69 58.47 -7.24
CA ASP A 511 -4.44 58.73 -8.67
C ASP A 511 -5.76 58.66 -9.45
N THR A 512 -5.87 59.38 -10.59
CA THR A 512 -7.08 59.33 -11.42
C THR A 512 -7.33 57.92 -12.00
N ALA A 513 -6.28 57.14 -12.24
CA ALA A 513 -6.36 55.78 -12.69
C ALA A 513 -6.52 54.75 -11.52
N ALA A 514 -6.17 55.16 -10.29
CA ALA A 514 -6.07 54.24 -9.16
C ALA A 514 -6.48 54.86 -7.83
N VAL A 515 -7.77 55.12 -7.64
CA VAL A 515 -8.34 55.60 -6.37
C VAL A 515 -8.36 54.46 -5.36
N PRO A 516 -7.77 54.61 -4.15
CA PRO A 516 -7.70 53.58 -3.16
C PRO A 516 -9.06 53.20 -2.57
N LEU A 517 -9.40 51.91 -2.62
CA LEU A 517 -10.66 51.35 -2.09
C LEU A 517 -10.40 50.18 -1.16
N THR A 518 -11.30 49.98 -0.22
CA THR A 518 -11.43 48.76 0.58
C THR A 518 -12.69 48.02 0.15
N LEU A 519 -12.55 46.78 -0.29
CA LEU A 519 -13.65 45.83 -0.48
C LEU A 519 -13.79 44.98 0.79
N ARG A 520 -15.01 44.91 1.34
CA ARG A 520 -15.35 44.13 2.53
C ARG A 520 -16.47 43.16 2.19
N TRP A 521 -16.41 41.97 2.78
CA TRP A 521 -17.45 40.94 2.71
C TRP A 521 -17.33 40.04 3.93
N LYS A 522 -18.34 39.22 4.22
CA LYS A 522 -18.24 38.04 5.08
C LYS A 522 -19.09 36.96 4.51
N ALA A 523 -18.43 35.91 4.01
CA ALA A 523 -19.09 34.68 3.56
C ALA A 523 -19.11 33.67 4.74
N THR A 524 -20.16 32.88 4.80
CA THR A 524 -20.36 31.81 5.79
C THR A 524 -20.97 30.62 5.11
N ASP A 525 -20.74 29.45 5.65
CA ASP A 525 -21.30 28.20 5.20
C ASP A 525 -21.73 27.33 6.39
N ASN A 526 -22.69 26.42 6.16
CA ASN A 526 -23.22 25.54 7.20
C ASN A 526 -22.27 24.38 7.53
N ALA A 527 -21.41 23.97 6.57
CA ALA A 527 -20.45 22.91 6.73
C ALA A 527 -19.01 23.44 6.71
N ALA A 528 -18.45 23.78 5.56
CA ALA A 528 -17.08 24.26 5.46
C ALA A 528 -16.88 25.18 4.26
N LEU A 529 -16.74 26.49 4.51
CA LEU A 529 -16.35 27.44 3.48
C LEU A 529 -14.92 27.16 3.01
N LYS A 530 -14.70 27.09 1.69
CA LYS A 530 -13.42 26.87 1.08
C LYS A 530 -12.69 28.17 0.75
N GLU A 531 -13.38 29.06 0.04
CA GLU A 531 -12.77 30.26 -0.51
C GLU A 531 -13.81 31.31 -0.89
N VAL A 532 -13.35 32.55 -1.03
CA VAL A 532 -14.08 33.59 -1.75
C VAL A 532 -13.22 34.02 -2.93
N ARG A 533 -13.69 33.79 -4.15
CA ARG A 533 -13.00 34.16 -5.38
C ARG A 533 -13.59 35.41 -5.98
N LEU A 534 -12.78 36.46 -6.10
CA LEU A 534 -13.11 37.62 -6.88
C LEU A 534 -12.91 37.28 -8.37
N THR A 535 -13.92 37.54 -9.21
CA THR A 535 -13.89 37.23 -10.64
C THR A 535 -13.90 38.48 -11.52
N ALA A 536 -14.22 39.63 -10.95
CA ALA A 536 -14.15 40.94 -11.59
C ALA A 536 -13.83 41.99 -10.51
N PRO A 537 -13.13 43.09 -10.82
CA PRO A 537 -12.48 43.45 -12.12
C PRO A 537 -11.18 42.67 -12.34
N VAL A 538 -10.69 41.98 -11.31
CA VAL A 538 -9.50 41.12 -11.35
C VAL A 538 -9.81 39.78 -10.75
N THR A 539 -9.17 38.72 -11.24
CA THR A 539 -9.30 37.40 -10.61
C THR A 539 -8.34 37.28 -9.44
N ARG A 540 -8.89 37.00 -8.24
CA ARG A 540 -8.12 36.78 -7.04
C ARG A 540 -8.88 35.87 -6.06
N THR A 541 -8.17 34.91 -5.45
CA THR A 541 -8.74 34.00 -4.46
C THR A 541 -8.32 34.44 -3.06
N TYR A 542 -9.28 34.41 -2.14
CA TYR A 542 -9.13 34.72 -0.72
C TYR A 542 -9.54 33.50 0.11
N GLY A 543 -8.81 33.22 1.16
CA GLY A 543 -9.15 32.16 2.10
C GLY A 543 -10.46 32.41 2.84
N PRO A 544 -11.02 31.38 3.49
CA PRO A 544 -12.35 31.43 4.14
C PRO A 544 -12.45 32.45 5.29
N THR A 545 -11.31 32.82 5.88
CA THR A 545 -11.24 33.78 6.99
C THR A 545 -10.86 35.20 6.56
N THR A 546 -10.75 35.43 5.25
CA THR A 546 -10.44 36.77 4.72
C THR A 546 -11.74 37.52 4.44
N TYR A 547 -11.91 38.68 5.06
CA TYR A 547 -13.15 39.50 4.99
C TYR A 547 -12.92 40.87 4.38
N VAL A 548 -11.68 41.25 4.09
CA VAL A 548 -11.30 42.57 3.59
C VAL A 548 -10.13 42.48 2.64
N ALA A 549 -10.18 43.31 1.60
CA ALA A 549 -9.07 43.40 0.63
C ALA A 549 -8.92 44.86 0.13
N SER A 550 -7.68 45.24 -0.15
CA SER A 550 -7.34 46.51 -0.78
C SER A 550 -7.45 46.42 -2.29
N HIS A 551 -8.16 47.37 -2.86
CA HIS A 551 -8.35 47.53 -4.30
C HIS A 551 -8.15 48.96 -4.73
N THR A 552 -8.15 49.17 -6.02
CA THR A 552 -8.19 50.52 -6.66
C THR A 552 -9.21 50.52 -7.79
N ALA A 553 -9.72 51.70 -8.14
CA ALA A 553 -10.54 51.90 -9.33
C ALA A 553 -10.25 53.24 -9.97
N ARG A 554 -10.52 53.35 -11.27
CA ARG A 554 -10.38 54.58 -12.02
C ARG A 554 -11.46 55.60 -11.62
N SER A 555 -11.08 56.85 -11.44
CA SER A 555 -12.02 57.92 -11.14
C SER A 555 -12.98 58.17 -12.31
N GLY A 556 -14.26 58.35 -12.01
CA GLY A 556 -15.32 58.61 -12.99
C GLY A 556 -15.83 57.32 -13.70
N ALA A 557 -15.18 56.17 -13.53
CA ALA A 557 -15.59 54.93 -14.16
C ALA A 557 -16.30 54.02 -13.16
N ALA A 558 -17.47 53.50 -13.52
CA ALA A 558 -18.16 52.47 -12.74
C ALA A 558 -17.38 51.15 -12.81
N THR A 559 -17.00 50.62 -11.67
CA THR A 559 -16.30 49.33 -11.55
C THR A 559 -17.12 48.38 -10.68
N THR A 560 -17.28 47.15 -11.19
CA THR A 560 -18.01 46.08 -10.48
C THR A 560 -17.04 45.06 -9.92
N TRP A 561 -17.14 44.75 -8.63
CA TRP A 561 -16.48 43.64 -7.98
C TRP A 561 -17.48 42.51 -7.81
N LYS A 562 -17.18 41.37 -8.46
CA LYS A 562 -17.99 40.14 -8.37
C LYS A 562 -17.23 39.11 -7.55
N ALA A 563 -17.78 38.74 -6.38
CA ALA A 563 -17.24 37.73 -5.48
C ALA A 563 -18.09 36.46 -5.54
N THR A 564 -17.45 35.31 -5.63
CA THR A 564 -18.09 33.99 -5.57
C THR A 564 -17.52 33.26 -4.37
N ALA A 565 -18.37 32.97 -3.37
CA ALA A 565 -18.06 32.09 -2.25
C ALA A 565 -18.24 30.64 -2.70
N ARG A 566 -17.31 29.77 -2.32
CA ARG A 566 -17.37 28.31 -2.56
C ARG A 566 -17.11 27.58 -1.24
N ASP A 567 -17.85 26.50 -1.01
CA ASP A 567 -17.59 25.55 0.07
C ASP A 567 -16.66 24.41 -0.37
N GLN A 568 -16.36 23.49 0.54
CA GLN A 568 -15.52 22.32 0.28
C GLN A 568 -16.27 21.27 -0.54
N ALA A 569 -17.59 21.21 -0.51
CA ALA A 569 -18.42 20.32 -1.32
C ALA A 569 -18.51 20.78 -2.80
N GLY A 570 -18.10 22.04 -3.09
CA GLY A 570 -18.12 22.62 -4.42
C GLY A 570 -19.38 23.41 -4.74
N ASN A 571 -20.30 23.64 -3.77
CA ASN A 571 -21.43 24.56 -3.96
C ASN A 571 -20.92 26.00 -3.97
N ALA A 572 -21.64 26.90 -4.65
CA ALA A 572 -21.18 28.26 -4.81
C ALA A 572 -22.32 29.28 -4.87
N ARG A 573 -22.05 30.49 -4.35
CA ARG A 573 -22.91 31.65 -4.43
C ARG A 573 -22.13 32.88 -4.81
N SER A 574 -22.68 33.67 -5.73
CA SER A 574 -22.06 34.94 -6.16
C SER A 574 -22.81 36.14 -5.63
N ALA A 575 -22.05 37.19 -5.35
CA ALA A 575 -22.59 38.51 -5.03
C ALA A 575 -21.68 39.58 -5.64
N SER A 576 -22.22 40.78 -5.86
CA SER A 576 -21.46 41.86 -6.49
C SER A 576 -21.76 43.23 -5.84
N VAL A 577 -20.83 44.13 -6.00
CA VAL A 577 -20.98 45.55 -5.65
C VAL A 577 -20.36 46.38 -6.76
N THR A 578 -21.04 47.47 -7.11
CA THR A 578 -20.52 48.44 -8.08
C THR A 578 -20.26 49.75 -7.36
N GLY A 579 -19.18 50.44 -7.69
CA GLY A 579 -18.82 51.74 -7.18
C GLY A 579 -18.11 52.59 -8.20
N THR A 580 -18.37 53.90 -8.15
CA THR A 580 -17.74 54.89 -8.97
C THR A 580 -17.06 55.92 -8.08
N PRO A 581 -15.72 55.83 -7.88
CA PRO A 581 -15.00 56.90 -7.19
C PRO A 581 -14.95 58.13 -8.09
N VAL A 582 -15.20 59.29 -7.52
CA VAL A 582 -15.19 60.58 -8.19
C VAL A 582 -14.28 61.52 -7.46
N ILE A 583 -13.34 62.13 -8.15
CA ILE A 583 -12.45 63.15 -7.63
C ILE A 583 -13.08 64.50 -7.88
N LEU A 584 -13.26 65.27 -6.81
CA LEU A 584 -13.59 66.68 -6.82
C LEU A 584 -12.31 67.47 -6.59
N GLN A 585 -11.88 68.23 -7.54
CA GLN A 585 -10.73 69.12 -7.41
C GLN A 585 -10.97 70.17 -6.31
N GLU A 586 -9.92 70.77 -5.81
CA GLU A 586 -9.99 71.88 -4.86
C GLU A 586 -10.84 73.07 -5.40
N THR A 587 -10.87 73.25 -6.72
CA THR A 587 -11.65 74.30 -7.41
C THR A 587 -13.17 74.09 -7.34
N ALA A 588 -13.61 72.83 -7.09
CA ALA A 588 -15.02 72.53 -6.94
C ALA A 588 -15.55 72.85 -5.51
N ALA A 589 -14.70 73.29 -4.60
CA ALA A 589 -15.09 73.63 -3.25
C ALA A 589 -15.58 75.07 -3.17
N ALA A 590 -16.64 75.31 -2.40
CA ALA A 590 -16.98 76.68 -1.92
C ALA A 590 -15.88 77.17 -0.98
N ARG A 591 -15.26 78.27 -1.30
CA ARG A 591 -14.06 78.83 -0.66
C ARG A 591 -14.42 80.00 0.27
N SER A 592 -13.85 80.00 1.45
CA SER A 592 -13.93 81.15 2.39
C SER A 592 -12.56 81.44 2.99
N GLY A 593 -12.17 82.67 3.12
CA GLY A 593 -10.86 83.10 3.62
C GLY A 593 -9.78 83.13 2.55
N ALA A 594 -8.54 83.33 2.98
CA ALA A 594 -7.39 83.46 2.07
C ALA A 594 -6.81 82.10 1.65
N TRP A 595 -6.85 81.83 0.38
CA TRP A 595 -6.27 80.63 -0.23
C TRP A 595 -5.41 81.02 -1.44
N SER A 596 -4.23 80.48 -1.55
CA SER A 596 -3.34 80.61 -2.68
C SER A 596 -3.31 79.35 -3.53
N THR A 597 -3.26 79.49 -4.83
CA THR A 597 -3.06 78.36 -5.75
C THR A 597 -1.60 78.01 -5.79
N ARG A 598 -1.28 76.70 -5.70
CA ARG A 598 0.04 76.14 -5.93
C ARG A 598 0.00 75.23 -7.13
N SER A 599 1.07 75.22 -7.93
CA SER A 599 1.22 74.39 -9.13
C SER A 599 2.38 73.42 -8.98
N SER A 600 2.16 72.16 -9.25
CA SER A 600 3.17 71.05 -9.27
C SER A 600 2.59 69.85 -9.97
N SER A 601 3.40 69.09 -10.71
CA SER A 601 3.01 67.81 -11.25
C SER A 601 2.68 66.76 -10.20
N GLY A 602 3.10 67.00 -8.94
CA GLY A 602 2.76 66.16 -7.79
C GLY A 602 1.30 66.28 -7.34
N TYR A 603 0.56 67.34 -7.72
CA TYR A 603 -0.84 67.54 -7.30
C TYR A 603 -1.84 66.85 -8.24
N LEU A 604 -3.04 66.55 -7.77
CA LEU A 604 -4.16 66.09 -8.60
C LEU A 604 -4.50 67.22 -9.58
N GLY A 605 -4.53 66.91 -10.86
CA GLY A 605 -4.79 67.93 -11.88
C GLY A 605 -3.70 69.02 -11.99
N GLY A 606 -2.53 68.85 -11.34
CA GLY A 606 -1.41 69.80 -11.41
C GLY A 606 -1.52 71.02 -10.52
N ARG A 607 -2.57 71.18 -9.74
CA ARG A 607 -2.83 72.33 -8.85
C ARG A 607 -3.36 71.93 -7.50
N SER A 608 -3.22 72.81 -6.50
CA SER A 608 -3.83 72.65 -5.15
C SER A 608 -4.09 74.01 -4.51
N TYR A 609 -4.98 74.08 -3.53
CA TYR A 609 -5.15 75.24 -2.70
C TYR A 609 -4.35 75.12 -1.41
N SER A 610 -3.65 76.21 -1.03
CA SER A 610 -2.86 76.26 0.20
C SER A 610 -3.23 77.53 1.01
N SER A 611 -3.37 77.36 2.31
CA SER A 611 -3.63 78.48 3.21
C SER A 611 -2.85 78.33 4.54
N THR A 612 -2.43 79.49 5.09
CA THR A 612 -1.82 79.60 6.40
C THR A 612 -2.77 80.37 7.37
N ALA A 613 -3.89 80.90 6.83
CA ALA A 613 -4.82 81.68 7.57
C ALA A 613 -5.76 80.84 8.44
N GLY A 614 -5.73 81.00 9.77
CA GLY A 614 -6.69 80.33 10.64
C GLY A 614 -8.13 80.68 10.25
N ASN A 615 -9.01 79.64 10.34
CA ASN A 615 -10.45 79.73 9.96
C ASN A 615 -10.70 79.83 8.42
N ALA A 616 -9.68 79.86 7.55
CA ALA A 616 -9.91 79.70 6.12
C ALA A 616 -10.52 78.30 5.87
N SER A 617 -11.49 78.19 4.94
CA SER A 617 -12.22 76.94 4.75
C SER A 617 -12.51 76.63 3.27
N LEU A 618 -12.64 75.33 3.00
CA LEU A 618 -13.12 74.76 1.74
C LEU A 618 -14.29 73.82 2.04
N THR A 619 -15.37 73.89 1.29
CA THR A 619 -16.55 73.04 1.47
C THR A 619 -16.93 72.36 0.16
N TRP A 620 -16.91 71.01 0.12
CA TRP A 620 -17.45 70.23 -1.01
C TRP A 620 -18.82 69.69 -0.64
N THR A 621 -19.70 69.63 -1.63
CA THR A 621 -21.02 69.00 -1.54
C THR A 621 -21.09 67.89 -2.58
N PHE A 622 -21.49 66.70 -2.19
CA PHE A 622 -21.60 65.54 -3.06
C PHE A 622 -22.73 64.61 -2.60
N THR A 623 -23.13 63.68 -3.51
CA THR A 623 -24.05 62.58 -3.14
C THR A 623 -23.24 61.28 -3.27
N GLY A 624 -23.08 60.55 -2.15
CA GLY A 624 -22.28 59.33 -2.09
C GLY A 624 -22.30 58.68 -0.72
N ARG A 625 -21.64 57.54 -0.61
CA ARG A 625 -21.61 56.73 0.64
C ARG A 625 -20.23 56.67 1.32
N SER A 626 -19.19 57.24 0.68
CA SER A 626 -17.87 57.36 1.30
C SER A 626 -17.15 58.59 0.77
N ALA A 627 -16.35 59.21 1.59
CA ALA A 627 -15.52 60.36 1.22
C ALA A 627 -14.10 60.21 1.77
N ALA A 628 -13.11 60.77 1.05
CA ALA A 628 -11.72 60.86 1.45
C ALA A 628 -11.18 62.26 1.16
N TRP A 629 -10.57 62.91 2.13
CA TRP A 629 -9.91 64.16 1.95
C TRP A 629 -8.47 63.98 1.48
N VAL A 630 -8.13 64.62 0.37
CA VAL A 630 -6.81 64.48 -0.29
C VAL A 630 -6.00 65.73 -0.05
N VAL A 631 -4.76 65.57 0.36
CA VAL A 631 -3.85 66.65 0.75
C VAL A 631 -2.45 66.47 0.22
N SER A 632 -1.66 67.53 0.30
CA SER A 632 -0.21 67.44 0.31
C SER A 632 0.33 67.67 1.70
N ARG A 633 1.34 66.89 2.11
CA ARG A 633 1.90 66.89 3.45
C ARG A 633 3.41 67.13 3.40
N ALA A 634 3.92 67.86 4.39
CA ALA A 634 5.36 68.11 4.60
C ALA A 634 5.66 68.38 6.08
N SER A 635 6.92 68.59 6.44
CA SER A 635 7.35 68.89 7.80
C SER A 635 6.73 70.19 8.36
N GLY A 636 6.51 71.19 7.50
CA GLY A 636 5.88 72.46 7.83
C GLY A 636 4.35 72.50 7.73
N SER A 637 3.69 71.36 7.44
CA SER A 637 2.25 71.31 7.31
C SER A 637 1.56 71.36 8.69
N GLY A 638 0.44 72.08 8.76
CA GLY A 638 -0.34 72.33 9.99
C GLY A 638 -1.49 71.37 10.16
N GLN A 639 -2.45 71.82 10.99
CA GLN A 639 -3.68 71.06 11.28
C GLN A 639 -4.90 71.67 10.64
N ALA A 640 -5.90 70.83 10.36
CA ALA A 640 -7.20 71.28 9.93
C ALA A 640 -8.32 70.52 10.67
N HIS A 641 -9.42 71.22 10.93
CA HIS A 641 -10.67 70.62 11.39
C HIS A 641 -11.48 70.13 10.16
N VAL A 642 -11.96 68.89 10.25
CA VAL A 642 -12.87 68.32 9.26
C VAL A 642 -14.27 68.32 9.83
N TYR A 643 -15.21 68.90 9.16
CA TYR A 643 -16.63 68.89 9.48
C TYR A 643 -17.38 68.08 8.43
N VAL A 644 -18.32 67.31 8.90
CA VAL A 644 -19.25 66.52 8.06
C VAL A 644 -20.65 66.96 8.39
N ASP A 645 -21.38 67.43 7.39
CA ASP A 645 -22.77 67.91 7.55
C ASP A 645 -22.94 68.90 8.72
N GLY A 646 -21.98 69.82 8.82
CA GLY A 646 -21.96 70.88 9.82
C GLY A 646 -21.38 70.49 11.19
N VAL A 647 -21.17 69.20 11.45
CA VAL A 647 -20.61 68.63 12.70
C VAL A 647 -19.12 68.37 12.57
N ARG A 648 -18.32 68.79 13.54
CA ARG A 648 -16.89 68.53 13.59
C ARG A 648 -16.65 67.03 13.81
N ALA A 649 -16.06 66.39 12.76
CA ALA A 649 -15.78 64.94 12.73
C ALA A 649 -14.35 64.59 13.17
N ALA A 650 -13.36 65.46 12.91
CA ALA A 650 -11.96 65.21 13.24
C ALA A 650 -11.12 66.48 13.26
N THR A 651 -9.97 66.42 13.93
CA THR A 651 -8.82 67.32 13.68
C THR A 651 -7.71 66.45 13.09
N VAL A 652 -7.24 66.81 11.92
CA VAL A 652 -6.25 66.09 11.14
C VAL A 652 -4.93 66.84 11.11
N ASP A 653 -3.83 66.23 11.49
CA ASP A 653 -2.49 66.78 11.41
C ASP A 653 -1.83 66.35 10.08
N LEU A 654 -1.43 67.35 9.28
CA LEU A 654 -0.81 67.11 8.00
C LEU A 654 0.73 67.02 8.06
N LYS A 655 1.32 67.08 9.27
CA LYS A 655 2.78 66.95 9.43
C LYS A 655 3.25 65.62 8.86
N SER A 656 4.32 65.64 8.10
CA SER A 656 4.99 64.44 7.54
C SER A 656 6.50 64.70 7.44
N ALA A 657 7.32 63.74 7.84
CA ALA A 657 8.80 63.88 7.72
C ALA A 657 9.25 64.06 6.29
N THR A 658 8.53 63.50 5.33
CA THR A 658 8.80 63.62 3.87
C THR A 658 7.61 64.27 3.18
N THR A 659 7.88 64.99 2.09
CA THR A 659 6.83 65.53 1.24
C THR A 659 6.03 64.42 0.59
N ARG A 660 4.70 64.42 0.81
CA ARG A 660 3.75 63.50 0.18
C ARG A 660 2.69 64.29 -0.55
N TYR A 661 2.44 63.88 -1.78
CA TYR A 661 1.42 64.45 -2.64
C TYR A 661 0.25 63.47 -2.77
N ARG A 662 -0.94 64.02 -3.06
CA ARG A 662 -2.15 63.23 -3.36
C ARG A 662 -2.49 62.23 -2.27
N ASP A 663 -2.22 62.54 -1.01
CA ASP A 663 -2.40 61.65 0.14
C ASP A 663 -3.82 61.80 0.72
N ALA A 664 -4.65 60.75 0.53
CA ALA A 664 -5.94 60.65 1.24
C ALA A 664 -5.65 60.34 2.69
N ILE A 665 -5.75 61.39 3.55
CA ILE A 665 -5.37 61.29 4.97
C ILE A 665 -6.55 61.01 5.91
N TRP A 666 -7.75 61.33 5.47
CA TRP A 666 -8.97 61.18 6.22
C TRP A 666 -10.05 60.55 5.38
N THR A 667 -10.85 59.63 5.94
CA THR A 667 -11.96 58.95 5.25
C THR A 667 -13.19 58.88 6.17
N ARG A 668 -14.38 58.90 5.54
CA ARG A 668 -15.67 58.63 6.19
C ARG A 668 -16.49 57.73 5.28
N THR A 669 -17.24 56.80 5.90
CA THR A 669 -18.18 55.91 5.18
C THR A 669 -19.53 55.95 5.88
N TRP A 670 -20.59 55.98 5.11
CA TRP A 670 -21.99 55.95 5.57
C TRP A 670 -22.65 54.67 5.12
N SER A 671 -23.71 54.26 5.82
CA SER A 671 -24.47 53.06 5.48
C SER A 671 -25.22 53.15 4.15
N THR A 672 -25.69 54.33 3.83
CA THR A 672 -26.46 54.66 2.61
C THR A 672 -25.82 55.80 1.84
N SER A 673 -26.11 55.89 0.53
CA SER A 673 -25.74 57.02 -0.28
C SER A 673 -26.72 58.19 0.00
N ALA A 674 -26.18 59.32 0.39
CA ALA A 674 -26.95 60.54 0.66
C ALA A 674 -26.18 61.79 0.29
N LYS A 675 -26.84 62.94 0.27
CA LYS A 675 -26.18 64.25 0.09
C LYS A 675 -25.40 64.57 1.34
N HIS A 676 -24.11 64.84 1.22
CA HIS A 676 -23.19 65.18 2.30
C HIS A 676 -22.39 66.43 2.00
N THR A 677 -21.95 67.11 3.03
CA THR A 677 -20.97 68.18 2.96
C THR A 677 -19.71 67.81 3.74
N VAL A 678 -18.55 68.05 3.17
CA VAL A 678 -17.28 67.95 3.89
C VAL A 678 -16.62 69.34 3.81
N LYS A 679 -16.45 69.95 4.99
CA LYS A 679 -15.81 71.26 5.17
C LYS A 679 -14.47 71.10 5.89
N ILE A 680 -13.43 71.61 5.33
CA ILE A 680 -12.09 71.69 5.91
C ILE A 680 -11.87 73.12 6.40
N VAL A 681 -11.42 73.28 7.68
CA VAL A 681 -11.11 74.56 8.29
C VAL A 681 -9.67 74.53 8.80
N VAL A 682 -8.86 75.50 8.34
CA VAL A 682 -7.48 75.67 8.77
C VAL A 682 -7.39 76.06 10.24
N VAL A 683 -6.57 75.38 11.03
CA VAL A 683 -6.36 75.69 12.46
C VAL A 683 -5.42 76.85 12.67
N GLY A 684 -4.48 77.12 11.77
CA GLY A 684 -3.42 78.09 11.97
C GLY A 684 -2.37 77.65 12.99
N THR A 685 -1.94 76.43 12.96
CA THR A 685 -1.04 75.81 13.94
C THR A 685 0.27 76.61 14.06
N LYS A 686 0.62 77.06 15.28
CA LYS A 686 1.84 77.80 15.55
C LYS A 686 3.09 77.11 15.08
N GLY A 687 3.95 77.83 14.30
CA GLY A 687 5.18 77.35 13.77
C GLY A 687 5.05 76.51 12.48
N ARG A 688 3.86 76.02 12.13
CA ARG A 688 3.57 75.26 10.91
C ARG A 688 2.11 75.45 10.44
N PRO A 689 1.70 76.64 10.05
CA PRO A 689 0.28 76.95 9.78
C PRO A 689 -0.24 76.44 8.43
N THR A 690 0.61 75.94 7.55
CA THR A 690 0.26 75.63 6.15
C THR A 690 -0.62 74.40 6.00
N VAL A 691 -1.79 74.51 5.44
CA VAL A 691 -2.65 73.41 4.99
C VAL A 691 -2.77 73.45 3.47
N THR A 692 -2.35 72.38 2.82
CA THR A 692 -2.42 72.21 1.33
C THR A 692 -3.43 71.13 1.00
N THR A 693 -4.52 71.53 0.37
CA THR A 693 -5.64 70.64 -0.02
C THR A 693 -5.62 70.39 -1.52
N ASP A 694 -5.63 69.15 -1.91
CA ASP A 694 -5.52 68.69 -3.30
C ASP A 694 -6.90 68.24 -3.86
N GLY A 695 -7.91 68.14 -3.00
CA GLY A 695 -9.28 67.83 -3.41
C GLY A 695 -9.99 66.89 -2.44
N LEU A 696 -11.12 66.40 -2.86
CA LEU A 696 -11.94 65.43 -2.17
C LEU A 696 -12.28 64.27 -3.13
N VAL A 697 -12.21 63.05 -2.66
CA VAL A 697 -12.75 61.88 -3.37
C VAL A 697 -14.02 61.42 -2.68
N TYR A 698 -15.03 61.12 -3.45
CA TYR A 698 -16.21 60.43 -2.89
C TYR A 698 -16.58 59.21 -3.73
N LEU A 699 -17.29 58.27 -3.14
CA LEU A 699 -17.77 57.04 -3.75
C LEU A 699 -19.28 57.15 -4.01
N ARG A 700 -19.65 57.16 -5.31
CA ARG A 700 -21.05 57.18 -5.78
C ARG A 700 -21.64 55.79 -5.73
#